data_5d184bc6901abff1149b08b750e2d738
#
_entry.id   5d184bc6901abff1149b08b750e2d738
#
_cell.length_a   1.000
_cell.length_b   1.000
_cell.length_c   1.000
_cell.angle_alpha   90.00
_cell.angle_beta   90.00
_cell.angle_gamma   90.00
#
_symmetry.space_group_name_H-M   'P 1'
#
loop_
_entity.id
_entity.type
_entity.pdbx_description
1 polymer ?
#
loop_
_entity_poly.entity_id
_entity_poly.type
_entity_poly.pdbx_seq_one_letter_code
_entity_poly.pdbx_strand_id
1 'polypeptide(L)'
;MTSKEIRQKYLDFFASKGHTVVPSAPMVIKNDPTLMFTNAGMNQFKDIFLGNSAPKFPRATDSQKCLRVSGKHNDLEAVGHDGRHHTMFEMLGNWSFGDYFKEEAIDWAWELLTEVYKIDKTKLYATVFEGSEEDGTELDTEARKAWLKHLPEDHVLTGNKHDNFWEMGDTGPCGPCSEIHIDLRPDEEIAKIPGRELVNTDNDDVIEIWNLVFMQYERKADGHLEPLPAKSIDTGMGFERLCMILQNKKSNYETDVFSGLIGQVEAFSGHKYEEGGNVQVAMRVIADHIRAIAFSIADGQLPSNVKAGYVIRRILRRAVRYGYTFLGFTEPFLCRLIPQLVADMGGAYPELKAQQKLITSVIKEEENAFLRTLDRGIRMLEDNMNKNAATKVVSGTDAFVLYDTYGFPIDLTELIAAEKGYTVDIKGFNVELGKQKERARNATANEFGDWMVFKEADVVFEGYDTLRVEGAHLLKQRTVKQKNKEYFQLVFDRTPFYAEMGGQVGDTGYIEGENGERIQILNTVKEHNLTIHLAERLPSQSTQAFTLVVDNVRRRHIQNNHSCTHLLHQALRVVLGTHVEQKGSFVGPDYFRFDFSHFQKMTDEELRTVEIRVNQLIRSDFPLIEKRDATMEEARKMGAMALFGEKYGDVVRVVRFGDSVELCGGTHTRSTGTIGLFKIVSESAVAAGVRRIEAVTGAKAIESIHHMEDLLKTVKNIFNNAPDLTGAIEKLVAEHAEARKQLEAVANEKAAALAQKLEEGAEEVNGIRLVRFDHSMDPAIVRNVALLLQKKVQNLALAGAFAFDGKPNLVLMYSNDLVAKGKNAGKDIREAAKFIQGGGGGQPGLATAGGRDIEGLQNALNKLVEVATA
;
A
#
# COMPACT_ATOMS: atom_id res chain seq x y z
N MET A 1 27.74 -24.73 16.43
CA MET A 1 26.42 -25.27 16.00
C MET A 1 25.83 -24.34 14.95
N THR A 2 25.15 -24.88 13.96
CA THR A 2 24.40 -24.07 13.00
C THR A 2 23.08 -23.59 13.60
N SER A 3 22.52 -22.51 13.08
CA SER A 3 21.21 -21.98 13.49
C SER A 3 20.11 -23.03 13.38
N LYS A 4 20.16 -23.86 12.36
CA LYS A 4 19.25 -24.98 12.16
C LYS A 4 19.34 -26.03 13.28
N GLU A 5 20.55 -26.39 13.69
CA GLU A 5 20.77 -27.33 14.79
C GLU A 5 20.35 -26.72 16.14
N ILE A 6 20.59 -25.43 16.35
CA ILE A 6 20.18 -24.72 17.56
C ILE A 6 18.66 -24.75 17.70
N ARG A 7 17.92 -24.35 16.66
CA ARG A 7 16.46 -24.38 16.65
C ARG A 7 15.92 -25.78 16.93
N GLN A 8 16.46 -26.78 16.23
CA GLN A 8 15.98 -28.17 16.39
C GLN A 8 16.23 -28.69 17.80
N LYS A 9 17.39 -28.44 18.39
CA LYS A 9 17.70 -28.85 19.76
C LYS A 9 16.75 -28.24 20.79
N TYR A 10 16.35 -26.98 20.62
CA TYR A 10 15.35 -26.35 21.48
C TYR A 10 14.02 -27.10 21.43
N LEU A 11 13.51 -27.33 20.23
CA LEU A 11 12.23 -28.01 20.02
C LEU A 11 12.27 -29.45 20.53
N ASP A 12 13.34 -30.18 20.28
CA ASP A 12 13.52 -31.57 20.74
C ASP A 12 13.61 -31.63 22.26
N PHE A 13 14.30 -30.70 22.91
CA PHE A 13 14.42 -30.62 24.35
C PHE A 13 13.02 -30.45 24.99
N PHE A 14 12.26 -29.44 24.56
CA PHE A 14 10.92 -29.24 25.14
C PHE A 14 9.91 -30.33 24.74
N ALA A 15 10.04 -30.92 23.56
CA ALA A 15 9.28 -32.12 23.20
C ALA A 15 9.58 -33.27 24.18
N SER A 16 10.84 -33.45 24.61
CA SER A 16 11.23 -34.48 25.62
C SER A 16 10.64 -34.19 27.00
N LYS A 17 10.31 -32.92 27.29
CA LYS A 17 9.61 -32.48 28.51
C LYS A 17 8.08 -32.54 28.38
N GLY A 18 7.55 -33.12 27.32
CA GLY A 18 6.12 -33.31 27.09
C GLY A 18 5.39 -32.14 26.42
N HIS A 19 6.13 -31.19 25.82
CA HIS A 19 5.52 -30.11 25.07
C HIS A 19 5.12 -30.57 23.66
N THR A 20 3.97 -30.10 23.21
CA THR A 20 3.55 -30.26 21.81
C THR A 20 4.26 -29.20 20.96
N VAL A 21 5.00 -29.65 19.94
CA VAL A 21 5.62 -28.73 18.97
C VAL A 21 4.50 -28.19 18.05
N VAL A 22 4.30 -26.89 18.05
CA VAL A 22 3.27 -26.23 17.25
C VAL A 22 3.91 -25.37 16.16
N PRO A 23 3.24 -25.15 15.03
CA PRO A 23 3.75 -24.27 13.97
C PRO A 23 3.72 -22.81 14.43
N SER A 24 4.67 -22.02 13.93
CA SER A 24 4.67 -20.57 14.10
C SER A 24 3.37 -19.96 13.54
N ALA A 25 2.74 -19.09 14.31
CA ALA A 25 1.63 -18.30 13.84
C ALA A 25 2.07 -17.29 12.76
N PRO A 26 1.16 -16.81 11.91
CA PRO A 26 1.45 -15.70 11.00
C PRO A 26 1.92 -14.44 11.74
N MET A 27 2.88 -13.71 11.14
CA MET A 27 3.36 -12.44 11.71
C MET A 27 2.31 -11.34 11.67
N VAL A 28 1.37 -11.39 10.73
CA VAL A 28 0.31 -10.40 10.59
C VAL A 28 -0.97 -10.93 11.20
N ILE A 29 -1.41 -10.28 12.27
CA ILE A 29 -2.62 -10.67 12.99
C ILE A 29 -3.84 -10.05 12.31
N LYS A 30 -4.81 -10.88 11.93
CA LYS A 30 -5.95 -10.45 11.10
C LYS A 30 -7.21 -10.10 11.90
N ASN A 31 -7.35 -10.60 13.12
CA ASN A 31 -8.59 -10.53 13.90
C ASN A 31 -8.42 -9.98 15.33
N ASP A 32 -7.27 -9.42 15.68
CA ASP A 32 -7.05 -8.79 16.98
C ASP A 32 -7.07 -7.25 16.79
N PRO A 33 -8.00 -6.54 17.45
CA PRO A 33 -8.06 -5.08 17.35
C PRO A 33 -6.94 -4.38 18.12
N THR A 34 -6.23 -5.08 18.99
CA THR A 34 -5.18 -4.53 19.86
C THR A 34 -3.78 -4.72 19.28
N LEU A 35 -3.58 -5.71 18.42
CA LEU A 35 -2.28 -6.07 17.84
C LEU A 35 -2.34 -6.16 16.32
N MET A 36 -1.47 -5.42 15.65
CA MET A 36 -1.34 -5.49 14.18
C MET A 36 -0.41 -6.63 13.75
N PHE A 37 0.62 -6.92 14.55
CA PHE A 37 1.64 -7.91 14.29
C PHE A 37 1.87 -8.81 15.50
N THR A 38 2.29 -10.03 15.25
CA THR A 38 2.78 -10.94 16.27
C THR A 38 4.12 -10.41 16.76
N ASN A 39 4.16 -9.86 17.97
CA ASN A 39 5.34 -9.26 18.59
C ASN A 39 5.98 -10.14 19.66
N ALA A 40 5.29 -11.22 20.05
CA ALA A 40 5.75 -12.21 21.05
C ALA A 40 5.14 -13.59 20.75
N GLY A 41 5.79 -14.65 21.21
CA GLY A 41 5.36 -16.02 21.02
C GLY A 41 3.98 -16.34 21.58
N MET A 42 3.63 -15.69 22.68
CA MET A 42 2.36 -15.91 23.38
C MET A 42 1.12 -15.37 22.63
N ASN A 43 1.28 -14.51 21.62
CA ASN A 43 0.14 -13.87 20.97
C ASN A 43 -0.87 -14.88 20.40
N GLN A 44 -0.39 -16.01 19.88
CA GLN A 44 -1.26 -17.08 19.38
C GLN A 44 -2.07 -17.79 20.47
N PHE A 45 -1.65 -17.67 21.75
CA PHE A 45 -2.26 -18.33 22.91
C PHE A 45 -3.01 -17.38 23.83
N LYS A 46 -3.15 -16.09 23.44
CA LYS A 46 -3.79 -15.05 24.24
C LYS A 46 -5.15 -15.47 24.82
N ASP A 47 -6.01 -16.06 24.00
CA ASP A 47 -7.36 -16.48 24.42
C ASP A 47 -7.31 -17.66 25.42
N ILE A 48 -6.27 -18.47 25.38
CA ILE A 48 -6.06 -19.55 26.35
C ILE A 48 -5.66 -18.96 27.70
N PHE A 49 -4.72 -18.01 27.74
CA PHE A 49 -4.30 -17.35 28.98
C PHE A 49 -5.46 -16.60 29.65
N LEU A 50 -6.30 -15.93 28.87
CA LEU A 50 -7.49 -15.21 29.34
C LEU A 50 -8.67 -16.14 29.73
N GLY A 51 -8.55 -17.46 29.49
CA GLY A 51 -9.64 -18.41 29.72
C GLY A 51 -10.79 -18.34 28.73
N ASN A 52 -10.65 -17.60 27.63
CA ASN A 52 -11.64 -17.49 26.56
C ASN A 52 -11.73 -18.75 25.72
N SER A 53 -10.68 -19.58 25.71
CA SER A 53 -10.66 -20.87 25.04
C SER A 53 -9.93 -21.94 25.88
N ALA A 54 -10.40 -23.18 25.80
CA ALA A 54 -9.74 -24.29 26.47
C ALA A 54 -8.43 -24.66 25.73
N PRO A 55 -7.32 -24.97 26.44
CA PRO A 55 -6.10 -25.42 25.81
C PRO A 55 -6.29 -26.80 25.15
N LYS A 56 -5.79 -26.93 23.92
CA LYS A 56 -5.79 -28.21 23.18
C LYS A 56 -4.73 -29.17 23.71
N PHE A 57 -3.74 -28.66 24.39
CA PHE A 57 -2.61 -29.39 24.99
C PHE A 57 -2.14 -28.60 26.22
N PRO A 58 -1.65 -29.28 27.27
CA PRO A 58 -1.25 -28.59 28.50
C PRO A 58 0.08 -27.80 28.34
N ARG A 59 0.91 -28.22 27.38
CA ARG A 59 2.23 -27.63 27.11
C ARG A 59 2.45 -27.45 25.60
N ALA A 60 3.06 -26.34 25.20
CA ALA A 60 3.42 -26.09 23.81
C ALA A 60 4.86 -25.55 23.70
N THR A 61 5.47 -25.73 22.53
CA THR A 61 6.74 -25.12 22.17
C THR A 61 6.80 -24.82 20.68
N ASP A 62 7.43 -23.71 20.29
CA ASP A 62 7.71 -23.40 18.88
C ASP A 62 8.92 -22.47 18.70
N SER A 63 9.20 -22.15 17.44
CA SER A 63 10.00 -21.00 17.02
C SER A 63 9.06 -20.03 16.32
N GLN A 64 8.61 -19.01 17.07
CA GLN A 64 7.64 -18.04 16.57
C GLN A 64 8.32 -16.91 15.80
N LYS A 65 7.84 -16.65 14.58
CA LYS A 65 8.19 -15.46 13.81
C LYS A 65 7.56 -14.22 14.46
N CYS A 66 8.36 -13.28 14.89
CA CYS A 66 7.92 -12.03 15.50
C CYS A 66 8.30 -10.81 14.64
N LEU A 67 7.46 -9.77 14.66
CA LEU A 67 7.70 -8.52 13.95
C LEU A 67 7.50 -7.33 14.92
N ARG A 68 8.59 -6.55 15.16
CA ARG A 68 8.59 -5.39 16.06
C ARG A 68 8.92 -4.12 15.29
N VAL A 69 7.89 -3.49 14.71
CA VAL A 69 8.04 -2.33 13.80
C VAL A 69 6.98 -1.25 14.02
N SER A 70 6.22 -1.36 15.12
CA SER A 70 5.17 -0.39 15.46
C SER A 70 4.71 -0.53 16.92
N GLY A 71 4.10 0.51 17.46
CA GLY A 71 3.54 0.52 18.82
C GLY A 71 4.61 0.60 19.91
N LYS A 72 4.34 -0.04 21.08
CA LYS A 72 5.23 -0.05 22.26
C LYS A 72 6.58 -0.70 21.95
N HIS A 73 6.60 -1.69 21.05
CA HIS A 73 7.81 -2.41 20.62
C HIS A 73 8.13 -2.03 19.16
N ASN A 74 8.96 -1.01 18.97
CA ASN A 74 9.37 -0.53 17.65
C ASN A 74 10.90 -0.44 17.55
N ASP A 75 11.51 -1.45 16.94
CA ASP A 75 12.97 -1.57 16.82
C ASP A 75 13.50 -1.04 15.47
N LEU A 76 12.62 -0.53 14.60
CA LEU A 76 12.95 -0.18 13.20
C LEU A 76 14.13 0.78 13.05
N GLU A 77 14.28 1.74 13.97
CA GLU A 77 15.33 2.76 13.90
C GLU A 77 16.70 2.20 14.33
N ALA A 78 16.73 1.30 15.32
CA ALA A 78 17.94 0.66 15.80
C ALA A 78 18.52 -0.37 14.82
N VAL A 79 17.64 -0.99 14.00
CA VAL A 79 18.01 -2.03 13.03
C VAL A 79 19.09 -1.57 12.06
N GLY A 80 20.19 -2.31 12.01
CA GLY A 80 21.37 -2.07 11.19
C GLY A 80 22.42 -1.20 11.86
N HIS A 81 22.03 -0.32 12.77
CA HIS A 81 22.95 0.58 13.48
C HIS A 81 23.65 -0.11 14.65
N ASP A 82 22.94 -0.98 15.36
CA ASP A 82 23.53 -1.88 16.33
C ASP A 82 23.68 -3.31 15.79
N GLY A 83 24.21 -4.19 16.60
CA GLY A 83 24.45 -5.59 16.20
C GLY A 83 23.35 -6.57 16.57
N ARG A 84 22.20 -6.12 17.13
CA ARG A 84 21.29 -6.97 17.90
C ARG A 84 19.81 -6.81 17.60
N HIS A 85 19.35 -5.61 17.26
CA HIS A 85 17.93 -5.38 16.97
C HIS A 85 17.55 -5.79 15.57
N HIS A 86 16.33 -6.32 15.43
CA HIS A 86 15.76 -6.82 14.20
C HIS A 86 14.31 -6.38 14.02
N THR A 87 13.90 -6.13 12.77
CA THR A 87 12.47 -5.95 12.46
C THR A 87 11.72 -7.26 12.59
N MET A 88 12.28 -8.33 12.01
CA MET A 88 11.80 -9.70 12.14
C MET A 88 12.85 -10.55 12.84
N PHE A 89 12.43 -11.28 13.88
CA PHE A 89 13.27 -12.24 14.58
C PHE A 89 12.47 -13.49 14.94
N GLU A 90 13.19 -14.54 15.29
CA GLU A 90 12.60 -15.76 15.82
C GLU A 90 12.64 -15.75 17.34
N MET A 91 11.49 -16.00 17.95
CA MET A 91 11.40 -16.19 19.40
C MET A 91 11.18 -17.68 19.68
N LEU A 92 12.15 -18.31 20.30
CA LEU A 92 12.01 -19.67 20.80
C LEU A 92 11.18 -19.62 22.08
N GLY A 93 10.04 -20.31 22.08
CA GLY A 93 9.08 -20.25 23.17
C GLY A 93 8.65 -21.60 23.69
N ASN A 94 8.42 -21.67 25.02
CA ASN A 94 7.73 -22.79 25.65
C ASN A 94 6.66 -22.25 26.61
N TRP A 95 5.51 -22.92 26.59
CA TRP A 95 4.30 -22.51 27.31
C TRP A 95 3.76 -23.65 28.17
N SER A 96 3.22 -23.22 29.35
CA SER A 96 2.40 -24.07 30.22
C SER A 96 1.03 -23.40 30.40
N PHE A 97 -0.01 -24.15 30.23
CA PHE A 97 -1.40 -23.68 30.41
C PHE A 97 -1.99 -24.29 31.68
N GLY A 98 -1.48 -23.85 32.84
CA GLY A 98 -1.90 -24.34 34.14
C GLY A 98 -1.34 -25.71 34.55
N ASP A 99 -0.25 -26.17 33.94
CA ASP A 99 0.32 -27.51 34.18
C ASP A 99 1.59 -27.47 35.03
N TYR A 100 2.61 -26.73 34.59
CA TYR A 100 3.82 -26.46 35.44
C TYR A 100 4.00 -24.94 35.60
N PHE A 101 4.88 -24.56 36.57
CA PHE A 101 5.08 -23.13 36.86
C PHE A 101 6.58 -22.80 37.05
N LYS A 102 6.92 -21.87 37.92
CA LYS A 102 8.25 -21.23 38.03
C LYS A 102 9.40 -22.20 38.23
N GLU A 103 9.25 -23.17 39.11
CA GLU A 103 10.36 -24.06 39.51
C GLU A 103 10.79 -24.91 38.31
N GLU A 104 9.87 -25.60 37.66
CA GLU A 104 10.17 -26.42 36.48
C GLU A 104 10.65 -25.57 35.31
N ALA A 105 10.07 -24.38 35.11
CA ALA A 105 10.49 -23.49 34.03
C ALA A 105 11.96 -23.06 34.18
N ILE A 106 12.38 -22.71 35.40
CA ILE A 106 13.74 -22.32 35.73
C ILE A 106 14.68 -23.53 35.65
N ASP A 107 14.31 -24.67 36.21
CA ASP A 107 15.11 -25.90 36.15
C ASP A 107 15.39 -26.33 34.70
N TRP A 108 14.37 -26.30 33.83
CA TRP A 108 14.55 -26.63 32.41
C TRP A 108 15.32 -25.59 31.61
N ALA A 109 15.14 -24.32 31.92
CA ALA A 109 15.94 -23.25 31.30
C ALA A 109 17.43 -23.44 31.64
N TRP A 110 17.77 -23.71 32.91
CA TRP A 110 19.12 -24.00 33.33
C TRP A 110 19.68 -25.24 32.65
N GLU A 111 18.96 -26.36 32.66
CA GLU A 111 19.35 -27.61 31.99
C GLU A 111 19.64 -27.40 30.51
N LEU A 112 18.76 -26.68 29.80
CA LEU A 112 18.94 -26.42 28.37
C LEU A 112 20.19 -25.61 28.09
N LEU A 113 20.39 -24.51 28.81
CA LEU A 113 21.54 -23.62 28.57
C LEU A 113 22.88 -24.30 28.95
N THR A 114 22.95 -24.95 30.11
CA THR A 114 24.22 -25.45 30.65
C THR A 114 24.53 -26.87 30.21
N GLU A 115 23.53 -27.76 30.06
CA GLU A 115 23.75 -29.15 29.74
C GLU A 115 23.56 -29.50 28.25
N VAL A 116 22.63 -28.83 27.55
CA VAL A 116 22.37 -29.06 26.10
C VAL A 116 23.24 -28.14 25.26
N TYR A 117 23.21 -26.84 25.53
CA TYR A 117 23.98 -25.86 24.77
C TYR A 117 25.41 -25.66 25.26
N LYS A 118 25.73 -26.14 26.47
CA LYS A 118 27.07 -26.08 27.10
C LYS A 118 27.57 -24.65 27.26
N ILE A 119 26.68 -23.71 27.56
CA ILE A 119 27.03 -22.35 27.90
C ILE A 119 27.74 -22.37 29.29
N ASP A 120 28.76 -21.56 29.41
CA ASP A 120 29.54 -21.46 30.68
C ASP A 120 28.64 -20.84 31.77
N LYS A 121 28.31 -21.67 32.75
CA LYS A 121 27.44 -21.30 33.87
C LYS A 121 27.98 -20.19 34.75
N THR A 122 29.30 -19.95 34.72
CA THR A 122 29.95 -18.88 35.52
C THR A 122 29.70 -17.50 34.89
N LYS A 123 29.25 -17.44 33.65
CA LYS A 123 28.95 -16.22 32.93
C LYS A 123 27.45 -15.88 32.90
N LEU A 124 26.61 -16.71 33.51
CA LEU A 124 25.17 -16.53 33.55
C LEU A 124 24.72 -15.77 34.80
N TYR A 125 23.78 -14.87 34.60
CA TYR A 125 23.08 -14.11 35.65
C TYR A 125 21.58 -14.25 35.47
N ALA A 126 20.82 -14.21 36.55
CA ALA A 126 19.39 -14.19 36.52
C ALA A 126 18.85 -12.96 37.26
N THR A 127 17.81 -12.33 36.69
CA THR A 127 17.06 -11.28 37.39
C THR A 127 15.70 -11.81 37.84
N VAL A 128 15.19 -11.29 38.94
CA VAL A 128 13.83 -11.59 39.42
C VAL A 128 13.14 -10.28 39.77
N PHE A 129 11.82 -10.26 39.59
CA PHE A 129 11.02 -9.07 39.86
C PHE A 129 11.08 -8.62 41.33
N GLU A 130 11.41 -7.34 41.57
CA GLU A 130 11.54 -6.78 42.92
C GLU A 130 10.20 -6.40 43.58
N GLY A 131 9.10 -6.41 42.80
CA GLY A 131 7.80 -5.92 43.21
C GLY A 131 7.48 -4.52 42.70
N SER A 132 6.22 -4.10 42.87
CA SER A 132 5.75 -2.75 42.49
C SER A 132 4.70 -2.29 43.48
N GLU A 133 4.96 -1.21 44.21
CA GLU A 133 3.99 -0.59 45.11
C GLU A 133 2.73 -0.11 44.34
N GLU A 134 2.92 0.41 43.11
CA GLU A 134 1.85 0.86 42.23
C GLU A 134 0.84 -0.25 41.92
N ASP A 135 1.34 -1.44 41.61
CA ASP A 135 0.54 -2.61 41.25
C ASP A 135 0.16 -3.50 42.45
N GLY A 136 0.64 -3.14 43.69
CA GLY A 136 0.42 -3.94 44.87
C GLY A 136 1.07 -5.32 44.84
N THR A 137 2.20 -5.46 44.13
CA THR A 137 2.92 -6.71 43.95
C THR A 137 4.21 -6.73 44.75
N GLU A 138 4.60 -7.92 45.26
CA GLU A 138 5.78 -8.10 46.08
C GLU A 138 6.93 -8.73 45.29
N LEU A 139 8.13 -8.75 45.92
CA LEU A 139 9.33 -9.44 45.41
C LEU A 139 9.01 -10.91 45.07
N ASP A 140 9.40 -11.37 43.88
CA ASP A 140 9.21 -12.76 43.43
C ASP A 140 10.19 -13.70 44.13
N THR A 141 9.86 -14.03 45.39
CA THR A 141 10.65 -14.93 46.24
C THR A 141 10.64 -16.37 45.76
N GLU A 142 9.61 -16.82 45.02
CA GLU A 142 9.56 -18.17 44.44
C GLU A 142 10.61 -18.30 43.34
N ALA A 143 10.68 -17.37 42.41
CA ALA A 143 11.67 -17.38 41.32
C ALA A 143 13.08 -17.25 41.88
N ARG A 144 13.29 -16.34 42.85
CA ARG A 144 14.61 -16.20 43.52
C ARG A 144 15.05 -17.49 44.18
N LYS A 145 14.18 -18.16 44.90
CA LYS A 145 14.48 -19.43 45.56
C LYS A 145 14.79 -20.55 44.55
N ALA A 146 14.11 -20.59 43.43
CA ALA A 146 14.38 -21.56 42.37
C ALA A 146 15.77 -21.31 41.74
N TRP A 147 16.13 -20.08 41.45
CA TRP A 147 17.46 -19.74 40.91
C TRP A 147 18.63 -20.03 41.87
N LEU A 148 18.45 -19.81 43.16
CA LEU A 148 19.46 -20.10 44.16
C LEU A 148 19.84 -21.59 44.29
N LYS A 149 19.11 -22.51 43.63
CA LYS A 149 19.51 -23.91 43.48
C LYS A 149 20.62 -24.07 42.44
N HIS A 150 20.71 -23.15 41.48
CA HIS A 150 21.57 -23.25 40.31
C HIS A 150 22.70 -22.21 40.27
N LEU A 151 22.44 -21.00 40.77
CA LEU A 151 23.32 -19.85 40.71
C LEU A 151 23.74 -19.42 42.12
N PRO A 152 24.94 -18.90 42.28
CA PRO A 152 25.36 -18.28 43.56
C PRO A 152 24.52 -17.01 43.78
N GLU A 153 24.44 -16.56 45.03
CA GLU A 153 23.56 -15.46 45.45
C GLU A 153 23.87 -14.14 44.71
N ASP A 154 25.12 -13.88 44.41
CA ASP A 154 25.60 -12.68 43.70
C ASP A 154 25.38 -12.72 42.19
N HIS A 155 24.85 -13.82 41.64
CA HIS A 155 24.39 -13.95 40.27
C HIS A 155 22.85 -13.91 40.12
N VAL A 156 22.11 -13.80 41.26
CA VAL A 156 20.65 -13.67 41.26
C VAL A 156 20.27 -12.27 41.72
N LEU A 157 19.97 -11.39 40.75
CA LEU A 157 19.73 -9.98 40.94
C LEU A 157 18.24 -9.66 41.00
N THR A 158 17.87 -8.48 41.45
CA THR A 158 16.50 -7.97 41.38
C THR A 158 16.39 -6.96 40.23
N GLY A 159 15.28 -6.93 39.57
CA GLY A 159 14.98 -5.95 38.56
C GLY A 159 13.61 -5.28 38.77
N ASN A 160 13.47 -4.06 38.29
CA ASN A 160 12.31 -3.24 38.46
C ASN A 160 11.17 -3.65 37.54
N LYS A 161 10.03 -2.96 37.64
CA LYS A 161 8.84 -3.22 36.80
C LYS A 161 9.13 -3.10 35.30
N HIS A 162 10.00 -2.20 34.86
CA HIS A 162 10.35 -2.01 33.46
C HIS A 162 11.04 -3.27 32.90
N ASP A 163 11.95 -3.87 33.64
CA ASP A 163 12.78 -4.97 33.19
C ASP A 163 12.13 -6.33 33.52
N ASN A 164 11.55 -6.49 34.71
CA ASN A 164 11.10 -7.79 35.22
C ASN A 164 9.57 -7.91 35.44
N PHE A 165 8.76 -7.09 34.75
CA PHE A 165 7.30 -7.28 34.67
C PHE A 165 6.83 -7.17 33.24
N TRP A 166 6.50 -8.29 32.62
CA TRP A 166 6.10 -8.33 31.21
C TRP A 166 4.61 -8.05 31.04
N GLU A 167 4.29 -7.21 30.03
CA GLU A 167 2.93 -6.86 29.64
C GLU A 167 2.78 -6.99 28.13
N MET A 168 1.71 -7.64 27.68
CA MET A 168 1.41 -7.80 26.26
C MET A 168 1.18 -6.45 25.55
N GLY A 169 0.55 -5.52 26.23
CA GLY A 169 0.20 -4.17 25.77
C GLY A 169 -0.37 -3.34 26.93
N ASP A 170 -1.16 -2.33 26.61
CA ASP A 170 -1.81 -1.51 27.64
C ASP A 170 -2.86 -2.29 28.46
N THR A 171 -3.37 -3.38 27.90
CA THR A 171 -4.32 -4.32 28.53
C THR A 171 -4.01 -5.75 28.10
N GLY A 172 -4.39 -6.73 28.91
CA GLY A 172 -4.26 -8.15 28.61
C GLY A 172 -3.39 -8.93 29.58
N PRO A 173 -3.01 -10.18 29.26
CA PRO A 173 -2.22 -11.02 30.15
C PRO A 173 -0.87 -10.40 30.48
N CYS A 174 -0.45 -10.52 31.74
CA CYS A 174 0.82 -9.99 32.22
C CYS A 174 1.29 -10.76 33.45
N GLY A 175 2.53 -10.51 33.86
CA GLY A 175 3.07 -11.10 35.07
C GLY A 175 4.54 -10.75 35.31
N PRO A 176 5.05 -11.02 36.52
CA PRO A 176 6.46 -10.91 36.81
C PRO A 176 7.25 -11.83 35.90
N CYS A 177 8.46 -11.45 35.57
CA CYS A 177 9.35 -12.29 34.78
C CYS A 177 10.75 -12.38 35.37
N SER A 178 11.48 -13.35 34.88
CA SER A 178 12.88 -13.58 35.22
C SER A 178 13.69 -13.64 33.94
N GLU A 179 14.64 -12.76 33.79
CA GLU A 179 15.52 -12.71 32.63
C GLU A 179 16.84 -13.46 32.93
N ILE A 180 17.33 -14.14 31.91
CA ILE A 180 18.64 -14.78 31.96
C ILE A 180 19.60 -13.96 31.10
N HIS A 181 20.69 -13.49 31.71
CA HIS A 181 21.74 -12.70 31.07
C HIS A 181 23.02 -13.50 30.95
N ILE A 182 23.82 -13.15 29.97
CA ILE A 182 25.17 -13.70 29.78
C ILE A 182 26.21 -12.57 29.67
N ASP A 183 27.35 -12.75 30.33
CA ASP A 183 28.53 -11.89 30.20
C ASP A 183 29.47 -12.47 29.12
N LEU A 184 29.55 -11.81 27.97
CA LEU A 184 30.36 -12.23 26.83
C LEU A 184 31.81 -11.74 26.86
N ARG A 185 32.17 -10.96 27.90
CA ARG A 185 33.50 -10.39 28.04
C ARG A 185 34.54 -11.48 28.38
N PRO A 186 35.83 -11.20 28.10
CA PRO A 186 36.92 -12.03 28.58
C PRO A 186 36.99 -12.03 30.12
N ASP A 187 37.46 -13.14 30.70
CA ASP A 187 37.54 -13.31 32.16
C ASP A 187 38.40 -12.23 32.84
N GLU A 188 39.39 -11.68 32.14
CA GLU A 188 40.24 -10.57 32.62
C GLU A 188 39.46 -9.25 32.79
N GLU A 189 38.42 -9.03 32.01
CA GLU A 189 37.55 -7.87 32.11
C GLU A 189 36.48 -8.11 33.19
N ILE A 190 35.94 -9.32 33.28
CA ILE A 190 34.98 -9.74 34.31
C ILE A 190 35.61 -9.61 35.70
N ALA A 191 36.90 -9.96 35.84
CA ALA A 191 37.62 -9.81 37.08
C ALA A 191 37.80 -8.35 37.56
N LYS A 192 37.75 -7.39 36.62
CA LYS A 192 37.85 -5.95 36.95
C LYS A 192 36.51 -5.34 37.32
N ILE A 193 35.49 -5.68 36.56
CA ILE A 193 34.11 -5.22 36.76
C ILE A 193 33.22 -6.46 36.66
N PRO A 194 32.67 -6.99 37.76
CA PRO A 194 31.80 -8.14 37.75
C PRO A 194 30.57 -7.91 36.87
N GLY A 195 30.13 -8.94 36.16
CA GLY A 195 28.98 -8.85 35.25
C GLY A 195 27.69 -8.39 35.90
N ARG A 196 27.49 -8.71 37.19
CA ARG A 196 26.36 -8.25 38.00
C ARG A 196 26.18 -6.72 38.02
N GLU A 197 27.26 -5.96 37.86
CA GLU A 197 27.21 -4.49 37.82
C GLU A 197 26.77 -3.95 36.46
N LEU A 198 26.74 -4.82 35.46
CA LEU A 198 26.43 -4.46 34.06
C LEU A 198 25.10 -5.08 33.55
N VAL A 199 24.45 -5.95 34.31
CA VAL A 199 23.13 -6.46 34.01
C VAL A 199 22.10 -5.31 34.01
N ASN A 200 21.28 -5.23 32.98
CA ASN A 200 20.27 -4.17 32.75
C ASN A 200 20.83 -2.73 32.72
N THR A 201 22.11 -2.63 32.26
CA THR A 201 22.77 -1.35 32.00
C THR A 201 23.07 -1.24 30.54
N ASP A 202 22.71 -0.69 29.65
CA ASP A 202 23.02 -0.55 28.20
C ASP A 202 24.44 -1.06 27.79
N ASN A 203 24.93 -2.10 28.43
CA ASN A 203 26.23 -2.70 28.12
C ASN A 203 26.10 -3.70 26.98
N ASP A 204 26.97 -3.55 25.97
CA ASP A 204 26.91 -4.36 24.76
C ASP A 204 27.37 -5.81 24.95
N ASP A 205 28.09 -6.12 25.97
CA ASP A 205 28.68 -7.44 26.20
C ASP A 205 28.02 -8.21 27.36
N VAL A 206 27.07 -7.60 28.11
CA VAL A 206 26.27 -8.28 29.15
C VAL A 206 24.82 -8.18 28.74
N ILE A 207 24.29 -9.22 28.10
CA ILE A 207 23.04 -9.18 27.37
C ILE A 207 22.01 -10.19 27.89
N GLU A 208 20.74 -9.80 27.84
CA GLU A 208 19.60 -10.70 28.03
C GLU A 208 19.53 -11.68 26.86
N ILE A 209 19.38 -12.98 27.15
CA ILE A 209 19.19 -14.05 26.17
C ILE A 209 17.83 -14.69 26.24
N TRP A 210 17.20 -14.73 27.41
CA TRP A 210 15.94 -15.43 27.62
C TRP A 210 15.10 -14.76 28.69
N ASN A 211 13.81 -14.53 28.44
CA ASN A 211 12.85 -14.03 29.38
C ASN A 211 11.84 -15.14 29.77
N LEU A 212 11.73 -15.47 31.05
CA LEU A 212 10.78 -16.41 31.60
C LEU A 212 9.64 -15.66 32.26
N VAL A 213 8.49 -15.57 31.57
CA VAL A 213 7.33 -14.80 32.07
C VAL A 213 6.37 -15.73 32.82
N PHE A 214 6.05 -15.34 34.02
CA PHE A 214 5.14 -16.03 34.92
C PHE A 214 3.77 -15.38 34.86
N MET A 215 2.97 -15.82 33.84
CA MET A 215 1.65 -15.31 33.55
C MET A 215 0.67 -15.63 34.66
N GLN A 216 0.29 -14.63 35.41
CA GLN A 216 -0.64 -14.80 36.57
C GLN A 216 -1.65 -13.67 36.70
N TYR A 217 -1.55 -12.60 35.92
CA TYR A 217 -2.47 -11.47 35.98
C TYR A 217 -2.98 -11.06 34.59
N GLU A 218 -4.12 -10.36 34.60
CA GLU A 218 -4.62 -9.58 33.47
C GLU A 218 -4.63 -8.09 33.86
N ARG A 219 -4.02 -7.23 33.02
CA ARG A 219 -4.12 -5.78 33.15
C ARG A 219 -5.43 -5.32 32.55
N LYS A 220 -6.32 -4.69 33.34
CA LYS A 220 -7.58 -4.12 32.88
C LYS A 220 -7.41 -2.72 32.33
N ALA A 221 -8.44 -2.22 31.63
CA ALA A 221 -8.42 -0.90 30.99
C ALA A 221 -8.27 0.28 31.96
N ASP A 222 -8.60 0.11 33.24
CA ASP A 222 -8.40 1.08 34.31
C ASP A 222 -7.03 0.96 35.02
N GLY A 223 -6.19 0.00 34.56
CA GLY A 223 -4.83 -0.21 35.01
C GLY A 223 -4.66 -1.19 36.18
N HIS A 224 -5.76 -1.68 36.82
CA HIS A 224 -5.59 -2.65 37.91
C HIS A 224 -5.28 -4.06 37.41
N LEU A 225 -4.71 -4.91 38.27
CA LEU A 225 -4.38 -6.30 37.99
C LEU A 225 -5.45 -7.24 38.54
N GLU A 226 -5.98 -8.12 37.69
CA GLU A 226 -6.82 -9.24 38.12
C GLU A 226 -6.07 -10.57 37.96
N PRO A 227 -6.18 -11.54 38.89
CA PRO A 227 -5.61 -12.86 38.69
C PRO A 227 -6.18 -13.56 37.47
N LEU A 228 -5.32 -14.21 36.65
CA LEU A 228 -5.75 -15.08 35.57
C LEU A 228 -6.42 -16.36 36.10
N PRO A 229 -7.25 -17.04 35.32
CA PRO A 229 -7.93 -18.28 35.70
C PRO A 229 -6.95 -19.41 36.10
N ALA A 230 -5.75 -19.43 35.53
CA ALA A 230 -4.69 -20.37 35.87
C ALA A 230 -3.32 -19.70 35.82
N LYS A 231 -2.43 -20.07 36.70
CA LYS A 231 -1.01 -19.71 36.63
C LYS A 231 -0.36 -20.42 35.45
N SER A 232 0.24 -19.67 34.57
CA SER A 232 0.76 -20.16 33.29
C SER A 232 2.20 -19.71 33.06
N ILE A 233 2.91 -20.39 32.16
CA ILE A 233 4.25 -20.02 31.74
C ILE A 233 4.20 -19.54 30.29
N ASP A 234 4.88 -18.43 30.03
CA ASP A 234 5.27 -17.92 28.73
C ASP A 234 6.75 -17.65 28.75
N THR A 235 7.50 -18.18 27.80
CA THR A 235 8.93 -17.83 27.69
C THR A 235 9.29 -17.38 26.30
N GLY A 236 10.25 -16.45 26.22
CA GLY A 236 10.76 -15.94 24.95
C GLY A 236 12.26 -15.83 24.95
N MET A 237 12.93 -16.70 24.20
CA MET A 237 14.39 -16.63 23.97
C MET A 237 14.67 -16.10 22.57
N GLY A 238 15.51 -15.06 22.49
CA GLY A 238 15.96 -14.50 21.22
C GLY A 238 16.84 -15.49 20.46
N PHE A 239 16.29 -16.06 19.37
CA PHE A 239 16.99 -17.06 18.59
C PHE A 239 18.29 -16.53 17.97
N GLU A 240 18.27 -15.34 17.39
CA GLU A 240 19.44 -14.72 16.78
C GLU A 240 20.54 -14.43 17.82
N ARG A 241 20.14 -13.97 19.02
CA ARG A 241 21.08 -13.77 20.14
C ARG A 241 21.70 -15.09 20.59
N LEU A 242 20.90 -16.14 20.72
CA LEU A 242 21.41 -17.47 21.06
C LEU A 242 22.38 -18.00 20.01
N CYS A 243 22.08 -17.81 18.71
CA CYS A 243 23.00 -18.17 17.64
C CYS A 243 24.31 -17.40 17.74
N MET A 244 24.26 -16.10 18.02
CA MET A 244 25.45 -15.26 18.19
C MET A 244 26.36 -15.81 19.29
N ILE A 245 25.81 -16.17 20.44
CA ILE A 245 26.53 -16.74 21.58
C ILE A 245 27.15 -18.09 21.21
N LEU A 246 26.35 -19.02 20.69
CA LEU A 246 26.80 -20.39 20.39
C LEU A 246 27.78 -20.49 19.22
N GLN A 247 27.77 -19.48 18.33
CA GLN A 247 28.73 -19.36 17.23
C GLN A 247 29.93 -18.47 17.54
N ASN A 248 30.01 -17.95 18.78
CA ASN A 248 31.08 -17.08 19.25
C ASN A 248 31.27 -15.86 18.30
N LYS A 249 30.18 -15.16 18.02
CA LYS A 249 30.13 -13.94 17.17
C LYS A 249 29.90 -12.71 18.05
N LYS A 250 30.29 -11.55 17.55
CA LYS A 250 30.06 -10.26 18.21
C LYS A 250 28.75 -9.56 17.80
N SER A 251 28.13 -10.02 16.72
CA SER A 251 26.90 -9.48 16.21
C SER A 251 26.01 -10.60 15.67
N ASN A 252 24.70 -10.46 15.82
CA ASN A 252 23.72 -11.37 15.21
C ASN A 252 23.94 -11.49 13.70
N TYR A 253 24.30 -10.38 13.03
CA TYR A 253 24.53 -10.31 11.59
C TYR A 253 25.76 -11.10 11.09
N GLU A 254 26.65 -11.51 11.98
CA GLU A 254 27.81 -12.35 11.64
C GLU A 254 27.51 -13.85 11.74
N THR A 255 26.33 -14.21 12.21
CA THR A 255 25.88 -15.60 12.32
C THR A 255 25.43 -16.18 10.97
N ASP A 256 25.27 -17.48 10.90
CA ASP A 256 24.75 -18.17 9.71
C ASP A 256 23.27 -17.86 9.42
N VAL A 257 22.59 -17.13 10.32
CA VAL A 257 21.24 -16.60 10.09
C VAL A 257 21.25 -15.48 9.02
N PHE A 258 22.31 -14.67 8.99
CA PHE A 258 22.42 -13.50 8.11
C PHE A 258 23.57 -13.56 7.12
N SER A 259 24.64 -14.30 7.41
CA SER A 259 25.87 -14.29 6.60
C SER A 259 25.63 -14.73 5.16
N GLY A 260 24.67 -15.64 4.91
CA GLY A 260 24.27 -16.04 3.57
C GLY A 260 23.67 -14.90 2.75
N LEU A 261 22.76 -14.13 3.34
CA LEU A 261 22.13 -12.96 2.73
C LEU A 261 23.14 -11.83 2.53
N ILE A 262 23.96 -11.53 3.54
CA ILE A 262 25.02 -10.50 3.45
C ILE A 262 26.00 -10.83 2.32
N GLY A 263 26.46 -12.08 2.23
CA GLY A 263 27.34 -12.54 1.15
C GLY A 263 26.74 -12.38 -0.26
N GLN A 264 25.42 -12.55 -0.39
CA GLN A 264 24.74 -12.24 -1.67
C GLN A 264 24.70 -10.74 -1.95
N VAL A 265 24.47 -9.90 -0.93
CA VAL A 265 24.50 -8.43 -1.11
C VAL A 265 25.91 -7.98 -1.51
N GLU A 266 26.97 -8.54 -0.90
CA GLU A 266 28.36 -8.29 -1.30
C GLU A 266 28.59 -8.66 -2.78
N ALA A 267 28.17 -9.86 -3.18
CA ALA A 267 28.32 -10.34 -4.54
C ALA A 267 27.60 -9.47 -5.57
N PHE A 268 26.45 -8.87 -5.20
CA PHE A 268 25.66 -8.03 -6.11
C PHE A 268 26.17 -6.59 -6.17
N SER A 269 26.66 -6.04 -5.04
CA SER A 269 27.10 -4.64 -4.95
C SER A 269 28.58 -4.44 -5.28
N GLY A 270 29.39 -5.48 -5.10
CA GLY A 270 30.85 -5.38 -5.17
C GLY A 270 31.52 -4.80 -3.91
N HIS A 271 30.73 -4.33 -2.93
CA HIS A 271 31.22 -3.88 -1.62
C HIS A 271 31.44 -5.04 -0.65
N LYS A 272 32.22 -4.82 0.39
CA LYS A 272 32.49 -5.80 1.44
C LYS A 272 31.90 -5.36 2.79
N TYR A 273 31.40 -6.32 3.55
CA TYR A 273 30.82 -6.06 4.88
C TYR A 273 31.86 -5.47 5.85
N GLU A 274 33.12 -5.89 5.72
CA GLU A 274 34.23 -5.39 6.53
C GLU A 274 34.62 -3.94 6.23
N GLU A 275 34.09 -3.31 5.17
CA GLU A 275 34.33 -1.88 4.91
C GLU A 275 33.79 -1.00 6.06
N GLY A 276 32.85 -1.53 6.83
CA GLY A 276 32.27 -0.82 7.97
C GLY A 276 31.37 0.35 7.57
N GLY A 277 31.05 1.21 8.53
CA GLY A 277 30.28 2.43 8.31
C GLY A 277 28.93 2.20 7.65
N ASN A 278 28.53 3.11 6.76
CA ASN A 278 27.23 3.05 6.09
C ASN A 278 27.06 1.84 5.16
N VAL A 279 28.15 1.28 4.62
CA VAL A 279 28.11 0.07 3.79
C VAL A 279 27.66 -1.12 4.64
N GLN A 280 28.27 -1.29 5.81
CA GLN A 280 27.91 -2.35 6.76
C GLN A 280 26.47 -2.20 7.25
N VAL A 281 26.06 -0.98 7.64
CA VAL A 281 24.68 -0.68 8.05
C VAL A 281 23.68 -1.02 6.94
N ALA A 282 23.99 -0.63 5.70
CA ALA A 282 23.12 -0.94 4.55
C ALA A 282 22.94 -2.45 4.35
N MET A 283 24.01 -3.22 4.43
CA MET A 283 23.94 -4.67 4.30
C MET A 283 23.14 -5.33 5.42
N ARG A 284 23.28 -4.85 6.66
CA ARG A 284 22.48 -5.31 7.81
C ARG A 284 21.00 -5.01 7.63
N VAL A 285 20.66 -3.76 7.28
CA VAL A 285 19.27 -3.35 6.99
C VAL A 285 18.65 -4.20 5.89
N ILE A 286 19.37 -4.44 4.80
CA ILE A 286 18.87 -5.24 3.69
C ILE A 286 18.63 -6.69 4.12
N ALA A 287 19.60 -7.31 4.81
CA ALA A 287 19.50 -8.70 5.25
C ALA A 287 18.38 -8.91 6.31
N ASP A 288 18.18 -7.94 7.19
CA ASP A 288 17.08 -7.96 8.15
C ASP A 288 15.72 -7.79 7.45
N HIS A 289 15.59 -6.72 6.67
CA HIS A 289 14.30 -6.32 6.11
C HIS A 289 13.75 -7.31 5.09
N ILE A 290 14.62 -7.98 4.31
CA ILE A 290 14.15 -8.98 3.35
C ILE A 290 13.44 -10.15 4.04
N ARG A 291 13.84 -10.52 5.26
CA ARG A 291 13.17 -11.52 6.09
C ARG A 291 11.75 -11.06 6.44
N ALA A 292 11.63 -9.86 7.04
CA ALA A 292 10.35 -9.27 7.43
C ALA A 292 9.37 -9.16 6.25
N ILE A 293 9.84 -8.68 5.10
CA ILE A 293 9.03 -8.51 3.89
C ILE A 293 8.58 -9.85 3.33
N ALA A 294 9.51 -10.79 3.17
CA ALA A 294 9.24 -12.09 2.56
C ALA A 294 8.24 -12.90 3.38
N PHE A 295 8.41 -12.98 4.70
CA PHE A 295 7.49 -13.69 5.58
C PHE A 295 6.11 -13.04 5.66
N SER A 296 6.04 -11.70 5.69
CA SER A 296 4.75 -11.00 5.64
C SER A 296 3.97 -11.29 4.36
N ILE A 297 4.65 -11.34 3.21
CA ILE A 297 4.03 -11.71 1.94
C ILE A 297 3.62 -13.19 1.94
N ALA A 298 4.46 -14.07 2.50
CA ALA A 298 4.14 -15.49 2.65
C ALA A 298 2.88 -15.71 3.52
N ASP A 299 2.71 -14.91 4.57
CA ASP A 299 1.53 -14.91 5.44
C ASP A 299 0.30 -14.23 4.80
N GLY A 300 0.41 -13.79 3.53
CA GLY A 300 -0.68 -13.19 2.74
C GLY A 300 -0.85 -11.69 2.90
N GLN A 301 0.10 -10.98 3.52
CA GLN A 301 0.06 -9.53 3.63
C GLN A 301 0.91 -8.89 2.53
N LEU A 302 0.26 -8.36 1.51
CA LEU A 302 0.94 -7.60 0.46
C LEU A 302 1.25 -6.16 0.91
N PRO A 303 2.36 -5.55 0.43
CA PRO A 303 2.62 -4.12 0.59
C PRO A 303 1.43 -3.30 0.07
N SER A 304 1.02 -2.28 0.84
CA SER A 304 -0.12 -1.43 0.47
C SER A 304 0.02 -0.02 1.07
N ASN A 305 -0.99 0.85 0.87
CA ASN A 305 -0.99 2.21 1.43
C ASN A 305 -1.65 2.32 2.81
N VAL A 306 -2.14 1.21 3.37
CA VAL A 306 -2.93 1.23 4.62
C VAL A 306 -2.56 0.09 5.56
N LYS A 307 -2.73 0.29 6.87
CA LYS A 307 -2.58 -0.71 7.94
C LYS A 307 -1.26 -1.49 7.83
N ALA A 308 -1.29 -2.79 8.08
CA ALA A 308 -0.10 -3.67 8.04
C ALA A 308 0.66 -3.59 6.71
N GLY A 309 -0.05 -3.53 5.57
CA GLY A 309 0.59 -3.41 4.26
C GLY A 309 1.39 -2.13 4.08
N TYR A 310 0.99 -1.02 4.71
CA TYR A 310 1.78 0.21 4.71
C TYR A 310 3.11 0.04 5.44
N VAL A 311 3.09 -0.63 6.60
CA VAL A 311 4.31 -0.90 7.38
C VAL A 311 5.27 -1.78 6.57
N ILE A 312 4.77 -2.84 5.95
CA ILE A 312 5.60 -3.73 5.11
C ILE A 312 6.19 -2.97 3.90
N ARG A 313 5.41 -2.11 3.26
CA ARG A 313 5.91 -1.24 2.18
C ARG A 313 6.99 -0.27 2.67
N ARG A 314 6.84 0.29 3.85
CA ARG A 314 7.81 1.17 4.49
C ARG A 314 9.15 0.45 4.71
N ILE A 315 9.13 -0.77 5.26
CA ILE A 315 10.31 -1.61 5.47
C ILE A 315 11.01 -1.90 4.12
N LEU A 316 10.24 -2.28 3.08
CA LEU A 316 10.75 -2.53 1.75
C LEU A 316 11.46 -1.28 1.17
N ARG A 317 10.79 -0.12 1.23
CA ARG A 317 11.35 1.12 0.72
C ARG A 317 12.59 1.57 1.48
N ARG A 318 12.65 1.31 2.80
CA ARG A 318 13.85 1.55 3.60
C ARG A 318 15.03 0.71 3.09
N ALA A 319 14.84 -0.58 2.87
CA ALA A 319 15.88 -1.46 2.33
C ALA A 319 16.34 -1.03 0.93
N VAL A 320 15.40 -0.72 0.03
CA VAL A 320 15.73 -0.23 -1.34
C VAL A 320 16.54 1.06 -1.30
N ARG A 321 16.17 2.00 -0.44
CA ARG A 321 16.91 3.25 -0.28
C ARG A 321 18.32 3.03 0.22
N TYR A 322 18.54 2.19 1.24
CA TYR A 322 19.88 1.86 1.73
C TYR A 322 20.74 1.24 0.62
N GLY A 323 20.18 0.32 -0.15
CA GLY A 323 20.86 -0.26 -1.30
C GLY A 323 21.18 0.76 -2.38
N TYR A 324 20.26 1.66 -2.71
CA TYR A 324 20.49 2.73 -3.68
C TYR A 324 21.57 3.73 -3.21
N THR A 325 21.45 4.21 -1.97
CA THR A 325 22.29 5.31 -1.47
C THR A 325 23.72 4.86 -1.16
N PHE A 326 23.89 3.67 -0.56
CA PHE A 326 25.19 3.26 -0.02
C PHE A 326 25.86 2.11 -0.77
N LEU A 327 25.10 1.36 -1.57
CA LEU A 327 25.61 0.22 -2.34
C LEU A 327 25.46 0.38 -3.86
N GLY A 328 24.91 1.51 -4.33
CA GLY A 328 24.83 1.86 -5.75
C GLY A 328 23.82 1.06 -6.57
N PHE A 329 22.84 0.40 -5.95
CA PHE A 329 21.82 -0.35 -6.67
C PHE A 329 20.82 0.58 -7.36
N THR A 330 20.80 0.59 -8.66
CA THR A 330 19.86 1.36 -9.50
C THR A 330 18.74 0.51 -10.10
N GLU A 331 18.83 -0.82 -9.97
CA GLU A 331 17.87 -1.80 -10.44
C GLU A 331 17.36 -2.67 -9.29
N PRO A 332 16.22 -3.38 -9.43
CA PRO A 332 15.71 -4.28 -8.40
C PRO A 332 16.74 -5.34 -7.99
N PHE A 333 17.02 -5.42 -6.70
CA PHE A 333 18.01 -6.32 -6.13
C PHE A 333 17.50 -7.16 -4.96
N LEU A 334 16.53 -6.63 -4.13
CA LEU A 334 15.96 -7.37 -3.01
C LEU A 334 15.30 -8.67 -3.46
N CYS A 335 14.55 -8.63 -4.55
CA CYS A 335 13.91 -9.82 -5.13
C CYS A 335 14.93 -10.92 -5.49
N ARG A 336 16.20 -10.59 -5.74
CA ARG A 336 17.28 -11.52 -6.05
C ARG A 336 17.80 -12.25 -4.81
N LEU A 337 17.50 -11.75 -3.59
CA LEU A 337 17.89 -12.37 -2.32
C LEU A 337 16.95 -13.50 -1.89
N ILE A 338 15.74 -13.58 -2.46
CA ILE A 338 14.73 -14.56 -2.06
C ILE A 338 15.19 -16.02 -2.19
N PRO A 339 15.90 -16.44 -3.27
CA PRO A 339 16.42 -17.80 -3.33
C PRO A 339 17.35 -18.18 -2.16
N GLN A 340 18.21 -17.26 -1.72
CA GLN A 340 19.09 -17.45 -0.57
C GLN A 340 18.26 -17.57 0.73
N LEU A 341 17.31 -16.68 0.96
CA LEU A 341 16.44 -16.73 2.13
C LEU A 341 15.65 -18.06 2.20
N VAL A 342 15.16 -18.57 1.08
CA VAL A 342 14.48 -19.87 1.01
C VAL A 342 15.45 -21.02 1.32
N ALA A 343 16.71 -20.95 0.90
CA ALA A 343 17.72 -21.95 1.22
C ALA A 343 18.05 -21.96 2.72
N ASP A 344 18.13 -20.79 3.34
CA ASP A 344 18.48 -20.64 4.76
C ASP A 344 17.31 -21.01 5.69
N MET A 345 16.09 -20.55 5.41
CA MET A 345 14.96 -20.63 6.32
C MET A 345 13.80 -21.52 5.83
N GLY A 346 13.74 -21.85 4.54
CA GLY A 346 12.62 -22.62 3.96
C GLY A 346 12.49 -24.07 4.47
N GLY A 347 13.49 -24.58 5.19
CA GLY A 347 13.41 -25.87 5.88
C GLY A 347 12.56 -25.82 7.15
N ALA A 348 12.67 -24.72 7.91
CA ALA A 348 11.88 -24.49 9.12
C ALA A 348 10.49 -23.88 8.78
N TYR A 349 10.42 -23.10 7.69
CA TYR A 349 9.25 -22.36 7.28
C TYR A 349 8.88 -22.67 5.83
N PRO A 350 8.16 -23.77 5.57
CA PRO A 350 7.87 -24.26 4.22
C PRO A 350 7.06 -23.29 3.36
N GLU A 351 6.33 -22.35 3.96
CA GLU A 351 5.57 -21.32 3.28
C GLU A 351 6.45 -20.42 2.41
N LEU A 352 7.70 -20.15 2.79
CA LEU A 352 8.65 -19.38 1.96
C LEU A 352 8.91 -20.08 0.63
N LYS A 353 9.15 -21.40 0.67
CA LYS A 353 9.40 -22.20 -0.52
C LYS A 353 8.13 -22.30 -1.38
N ALA A 354 6.99 -22.53 -0.75
CA ALA A 354 5.70 -22.66 -1.45
C ALA A 354 5.32 -21.36 -2.19
N GLN A 355 5.67 -20.20 -1.62
CA GLN A 355 5.30 -18.89 -2.14
C GLN A 355 6.46 -18.11 -2.78
N GLN A 356 7.62 -18.75 -3.01
CA GLN A 356 8.83 -18.09 -3.50
C GLN A 356 8.57 -17.23 -4.74
N LYS A 357 7.83 -17.75 -5.73
CA LYS A 357 7.52 -17.04 -6.97
C LYS A 357 6.70 -15.78 -6.72
N LEU A 358 5.69 -15.87 -5.87
CA LEU A 358 4.86 -14.72 -5.49
C LEU A 358 5.70 -13.66 -4.79
N ILE A 359 6.46 -14.05 -3.76
CA ILE A 359 7.31 -13.16 -2.97
C ILE A 359 8.28 -12.41 -3.88
N THR A 360 9.00 -13.12 -4.76
CA THR A 360 9.94 -12.53 -5.72
C THR A 360 9.27 -11.51 -6.64
N SER A 361 8.07 -11.83 -7.18
CA SER A 361 7.36 -10.95 -8.10
C SER A 361 6.84 -9.69 -7.40
N VAL A 362 6.23 -9.84 -6.22
CA VAL A 362 5.72 -8.70 -5.43
C VAL A 362 6.84 -7.73 -5.06
N ILE A 363 7.96 -8.25 -4.56
CA ILE A 363 9.11 -7.42 -4.18
C ILE A 363 9.66 -6.69 -5.41
N LYS A 364 9.86 -7.41 -6.52
CA LYS A 364 10.37 -6.83 -7.76
C LYS A 364 9.53 -5.67 -8.28
N GLU A 365 8.20 -5.80 -8.25
CA GLU A 365 7.29 -4.74 -8.71
C GLU A 365 7.29 -3.53 -7.77
N GLU A 366 7.33 -3.74 -6.45
CA GLU A 366 7.45 -2.63 -5.49
C GLU A 366 8.81 -1.91 -5.60
N GLU A 367 9.91 -2.64 -5.81
CA GLU A 367 11.24 -2.08 -6.09
C GLU A 367 11.22 -1.23 -7.37
N ASN A 368 10.70 -1.78 -8.48
CA ASN A 368 10.58 -1.07 -9.75
C ASN A 368 9.77 0.22 -9.61
N ALA A 369 8.64 0.14 -8.90
CA ALA A 369 7.77 1.30 -8.70
C ALA A 369 8.46 2.38 -7.87
N PHE A 370 9.21 2.00 -6.85
CA PHE A 370 9.87 2.92 -5.95
C PHE A 370 11.14 3.54 -6.56
N LEU A 371 11.99 2.74 -7.21
CA LEU A 371 13.22 3.22 -7.86
C LEU A 371 12.95 4.30 -8.92
N ARG A 372 11.83 4.21 -9.65
CA ARG A 372 11.43 5.25 -10.63
C ARG A 372 11.19 6.62 -10.01
N THR A 373 10.81 6.70 -8.75
CA THR A 373 10.49 7.95 -8.05
C THR A 373 11.57 8.34 -7.04
N LEU A 374 12.41 7.40 -6.61
CA LEU A 374 13.37 7.58 -5.52
C LEU A 374 14.41 8.66 -5.84
N ASP A 375 15.09 8.58 -6.97
CA ASP A 375 16.11 9.55 -7.38
C ASP A 375 15.55 10.99 -7.41
N ARG A 376 14.36 11.14 -8.00
CA ARG A 376 13.69 12.45 -8.07
C ARG A 376 13.24 12.95 -6.71
N GLY A 377 12.74 12.06 -5.86
CA GLY A 377 12.32 12.39 -4.49
C GLY A 377 13.49 12.82 -3.62
N ILE A 378 14.61 12.12 -3.69
CA ILE A 378 15.85 12.47 -2.96
C ILE A 378 16.36 13.85 -3.40
N ARG A 379 16.51 14.09 -4.71
CA ARG A 379 16.97 15.41 -5.22
C ARG A 379 16.06 16.54 -4.78
N MET A 380 14.75 16.35 -4.86
CA MET A 380 13.78 17.36 -4.45
C MET A 380 13.86 17.63 -2.94
N LEU A 381 14.05 16.59 -2.11
CA LEU A 381 14.24 16.76 -0.69
C LEU A 381 15.55 17.51 -0.39
N GLU A 382 16.64 17.19 -1.09
CA GLU A 382 17.94 17.89 -0.97
C GLU A 382 17.81 19.36 -1.37
N ASP A 383 17.13 19.66 -2.47
CA ASP A 383 16.85 21.03 -2.89
C ASP A 383 16.05 21.81 -1.83
N ASN A 384 15.05 21.16 -1.22
CA ASN A 384 14.25 21.75 -0.15
C ASN A 384 15.09 21.98 1.12
N MET A 385 15.94 21.03 1.51
CA MET A 385 16.86 21.20 2.63
C MET A 385 17.85 22.33 2.39
N ASN A 386 18.43 22.42 1.19
CA ASN A 386 19.35 23.49 0.82
C ASN A 386 18.69 24.87 0.88
N LYS A 387 17.43 25.00 0.41
CA LYS A 387 16.65 26.24 0.54
C LYS A 387 16.38 26.63 1.99
N ASN A 388 16.24 25.64 2.86
CA ASN A 388 15.94 25.83 4.28
C ASN A 388 17.17 25.63 5.20
N ALA A 389 18.38 25.82 4.69
CA ALA A 389 19.62 25.59 5.43
C ALA A 389 19.75 26.40 6.73
N ALA A 390 19.12 27.58 6.78
CA ALA A 390 19.13 28.44 7.97
C ALA A 390 18.23 27.93 9.11
N THR A 391 17.09 27.35 8.78
CA THR A 391 16.10 26.86 9.76
C THR A 391 16.30 25.38 10.11
N LYS A 392 16.95 24.63 9.22
CA LYS A 392 17.06 23.17 9.27
C LYS A 392 15.73 22.44 9.40
N VAL A 393 14.66 23.02 8.84
CA VAL A 393 13.31 22.43 8.85
C VAL A 393 12.80 22.29 7.43
N VAL A 394 12.41 21.08 7.03
CA VAL A 394 11.65 20.83 5.80
C VAL A 394 10.19 21.21 6.06
N SER A 395 9.63 22.12 5.23
CA SER A 395 8.26 22.58 5.42
C SER A 395 7.22 21.47 5.23
N GLY A 396 6.11 21.55 5.99
CA GLY A 396 5.01 20.60 5.86
C GLY A 396 4.41 20.56 4.45
N THR A 397 4.39 21.69 3.74
CA THR A 397 3.92 21.79 2.35
C THR A 397 4.85 21.03 1.39
N ASP A 398 6.17 21.19 1.52
CA ASP A 398 7.14 20.49 0.68
C ASP A 398 7.11 18.98 0.95
N ALA A 399 7.01 18.61 2.23
CA ALA A 399 6.84 17.21 2.63
C ALA A 399 5.55 16.60 2.07
N PHE A 400 4.45 17.38 2.03
CA PHE A 400 3.18 16.96 1.43
C PHE A 400 3.29 16.78 -0.08
N VAL A 401 3.98 17.66 -0.79
CA VAL A 401 4.23 17.52 -2.25
C VAL A 401 5.05 16.26 -2.54
N LEU A 402 6.08 15.96 -1.74
CA LEU A 402 6.85 14.72 -1.84
C LEU A 402 5.94 13.48 -1.65
N TYR A 403 5.03 13.53 -0.68
CA TYR A 403 4.10 12.45 -0.37
C TYR A 403 3.03 12.27 -1.45
N ASP A 404 2.29 13.33 -1.79
CA ASP A 404 1.10 13.29 -2.65
C ASP A 404 1.46 13.11 -4.13
N THR A 405 2.45 13.88 -4.61
CA THR A 405 2.81 13.93 -6.04
C THR A 405 3.84 12.88 -6.42
N TYR A 406 4.80 12.61 -5.53
CA TYR A 406 5.93 11.70 -5.82
C TYR A 406 5.83 10.36 -5.11
N GLY A 407 4.80 10.16 -4.25
CA GLY A 407 4.63 8.93 -3.51
C GLY A 407 5.78 8.64 -2.53
N PHE A 408 6.47 9.69 -2.08
CA PHE A 408 7.59 9.61 -1.15
C PHE A 408 7.04 9.61 0.28
N PRO A 409 7.10 8.52 1.03
CA PRO A 409 6.47 8.44 2.35
C PRO A 409 7.03 9.49 3.31
N ILE A 410 6.15 10.03 4.17
CA ILE A 410 6.53 11.09 5.11
C ILE A 410 7.62 10.64 6.09
N ASP A 411 7.53 9.42 6.59
CA ASP A 411 8.51 8.81 7.48
C ASP A 411 9.88 8.60 6.83
N LEU A 412 9.91 8.33 5.51
CA LEU A 412 11.16 8.30 4.77
C LEU A 412 11.75 9.71 4.60
N THR A 413 10.90 10.72 4.43
CA THR A 413 11.31 12.13 4.40
C THR A 413 11.90 12.53 5.75
N GLU A 414 11.27 12.15 6.87
CA GLU A 414 11.78 12.39 8.22
C GLU A 414 13.14 11.72 8.45
N LEU A 415 13.27 10.46 8.06
CA LEU A 415 14.50 9.69 8.23
C LEU A 415 15.69 10.33 7.47
N ILE A 416 15.49 10.68 6.18
CA ILE A 416 16.55 11.31 5.38
C ILE A 416 16.89 12.72 5.90
N ALA A 417 15.88 13.46 6.35
CA ALA A 417 16.08 14.78 6.94
C ALA A 417 16.91 14.67 8.24
N ALA A 418 16.54 13.74 9.12
CA ALA A 418 17.25 13.51 10.39
C ALA A 418 18.72 13.10 10.18
N GLU A 419 19.00 12.22 9.23
CA GLU A 419 20.39 11.83 8.88
C GLU A 419 21.27 13.00 8.45
N LYS A 420 20.65 14.06 7.88
CA LYS A 420 21.33 15.29 7.46
C LYS A 420 21.23 16.42 8.50
N GLY A 421 20.70 16.16 9.69
CA GLY A 421 20.53 17.12 10.77
C GLY A 421 19.40 18.13 10.54
N TYR A 422 18.35 17.74 9.80
CA TYR A 422 17.13 18.50 9.58
C TYR A 422 15.95 17.83 10.29
N THR A 423 14.90 18.62 10.56
CA THR A 423 13.59 18.12 11.02
C THR A 423 12.52 18.37 9.95
N VAL A 424 11.37 17.72 10.07
CA VAL A 424 10.23 17.90 9.18
C VAL A 424 9.06 18.51 9.95
N ASP A 425 8.38 19.50 9.39
CA ASP A 425 7.16 20.05 9.96
C ASP A 425 5.96 19.13 9.74
N ILE A 426 5.84 18.14 10.63
CA ILE A 426 4.74 17.16 10.61
C ILE A 426 3.37 17.80 10.87
N LYS A 427 3.31 18.87 11.66
CA LYS A 427 2.04 19.58 11.91
C LYS A 427 1.54 20.23 10.62
N GLY A 428 2.41 20.93 9.90
CA GLY A 428 2.09 21.51 8.60
C GLY A 428 1.73 20.45 7.55
N PHE A 429 2.43 19.34 7.50
CA PHE A 429 2.10 18.20 6.65
C PHE A 429 0.69 17.68 6.93
N ASN A 430 0.33 17.46 8.19
CA ASN A 430 -1.00 16.97 8.58
C ASN A 430 -2.12 17.96 8.25
N VAL A 431 -1.84 19.27 8.29
CA VAL A 431 -2.80 20.31 7.85
C VAL A 431 -3.07 20.18 6.35
N GLU A 432 -2.05 20.00 5.52
CA GLU A 432 -2.24 19.81 4.06
C GLU A 432 -2.96 18.50 3.74
N LEU A 433 -2.62 17.42 4.43
CA LEU A 433 -3.31 16.14 4.34
C LEU A 433 -4.79 16.24 4.79
N GLY A 434 -5.07 17.05 5.82
CA GLY A 434 -6.42 17.36 6.28
C GLY A 434 -7.24 18.09 5.22
N LYS A 435 -6.68 19.12 4.57
CA LYS A 435 -7.31 19.87 3.48
C LYS A 435 -7.69 18.96 2.29
N GLN A 436 -6.86 17.98 1.96
CA GLN A 436 -7.16 16.99 0.94
C GLN A 436 -8.35 16.12 1.34
N LYS A 437 -8.38 15.64 2.59
CA LYS A 437 -9.48 14.83 3.14
C LYS A 437 -10.80 15.61 3.26
N GLU A 438 -10.76 16.89 3.63
CA GLU A 438 -11.93 17.76 3.73
C GLU A 438 -12.55 18.04 2.36
N ARG A 439 -11.77 18.28 1.31
CA ARG A 439 -12.28 18.40 -0.06
C ARG A 439 -13.07 17.17 -0.50
N ALA A 440 -12.68 15.98 -0.04
CA ALA A 440 -13.38 14.74 -0.30
C ALA A 440 -14.65 14.56 0.58
N ARG A 441 -14.67 15.12 1.81
CA ARG A 441 -15.82 15.03 2.75
C ARG A 441 -16.94 16.04 2.47
N ASN A 442 -16.62 17.26 2.06
CA ASN A 442 -17.59 18.32 1.84
C ASN A 442 -18.55 18.09 0.66
N ALA A 443 -18.41 16.98 -0.06
CA ALA A 443 -19.33 16.58 -1.12
C ALA A 443 -20.63 15.91 -0.59
N THR A 444 -20.77 15.56 0.70
CA THR A 444 -21.82 14.63 1.20
C THR A 444 -22.43 15.02 2.58
N ALA A 445 -22.68 16.29 2.85
CA ALA A 445 -23.40 16.67 4.08
C ALA A 445 -24.92 16.42 3.93
N ASN A 446 -25.48 15.55 4.77
CA ASN A 446 -26.91 15.31 4.93
C ASN A 446 -27.38 15.85 6.29
N GLU A 447 -28.53 16.52 6.31
CA GLU A 447 -29.20 16.92 7.56
C GLU A 447 -30.36 15.94 7.82
N PHE A 448 -30.35 15.31 9.00
CA PHE A 448 -31.36 14.33 9.40
C PHE A 448 -32.32 14.95 10.42
N GLY A 449 -33.63 14.77 10.19
CA GLY A 449 -34.66 15.01 11.20
C GLY A 449 -34.75 13.86 12.20
N ASP A 450 -35.52 14.09 13.28
CA ASP A 450 -35.76 13.08 14.32
C ASP A 450 -36.66 11.96 13.82
N TRP A 451 -36.46 10.75 14.35
CA TRP A 451 -37.35 9.62 14.08
C TRP A 451 -38.71 9.78 14.76
N MET A 452 -39.78 9.76 13.96
CA MET A 452 -41.13 9.51 14.44
C MET A 452 -41.34 8.02 14.54
N VAL A 453 -41.48 7.48 15.75
CA VAL A 453 -41.63 6.04 16.03
C VAL A 453 -43.09 5.71 16.26
N PHE A 454 -43.65 4.75 15.50
CA PHE A 454 -45.01 4.23 15.66
C PHE A 454 -45.04 2.96 16.49
N LYS A 455 -44.03 2.10 16.31
CA LYS A 455 -43.90 0.83 17.01
C LYS A 455 -42.41 0.41 17.04
N GLU A 456 -41.99 -0.24 18.13
CA GLU A 456 -40.71 -0.89 18.22
C GLU A 456 -40.88 -2.36 17.88
N ALA A 457 -40.16 -2.86 16.87
CA ALA A 457 -40.10 -4.27 16.48
C ALA A 457 -38.83 -4.50 15.67
N ASP A 458 -38.39 -5.76 15.60
CA ASP A 458 -37.31 -6.18 14.71
C ASP A 458 -37.76 -6.16 13.25
N VAL A 459 -36.82 -5.90 12.35
CA VAL A 459 -37.04 -5.86 10.90
C VAL A 459 -36.73 -7.24 10.31
N VAL A 460 -37.69 -7.89 9.68
CA VAL A 460 -37.51 -9.18 9.01
C VAL A 460 -37.24 -8.96 7.52
N PHE A 461 -36.09 -9.42 7.02
CA PHE A 461 -35.80 -9.42 5.60
C PHE A 461 -36.26 -10.68 4.89
N GLU A 462 -37.16 -10.54 3.92
CA GLU A 462 -37.75 -11.67 3.16
C GLU A 462 -37.27 -11.69 1.68
N GLY A 463 -36.39 -10.75 1.30
CA GLY A 463 -36.02 -10.51 -0.08
C GLY A 463 -35.11 -11.55 -0.73
N TYR A 464 -34.71 -12.61 -0.02
CA TYR A 464 -34.12 -13.80 -0.64
C TYR A 464 -35.17 -14.68 -1.34
N ASP A 465 -36.38 -14.71 -0.83
CA ASP A 465 -37.44 -15.65 -1.26
C ASP A 465 -38.53 -14.96 -2.10
N THR A 466 -38.86 -13.69 -1.75
CA THR A 466 -39.93 -12.95 -2.42
C THR A 466 -39.53 -11.52 -2.79
N LEU A 467 -40.15 -11.01 -3.83
CA LEU A 467 -40.02 -9.60 -4.26
C LEU A 467 -41.24 -8.74 -3.90
N ARG A 468 -42.21 -9.38 -3.24
CA ARG A 468 -43.47 -8.74 -2.81
C ARG A 468 -43.85 -9.24 -1.42
N VAL A 469 -44.07 -8.31 -0.50
CA VAL A 469 -44.52 -8.57 0.86
C VAL A 469 -45.77 -7.76 1.11
N GLU A 470 -46.84 -8.43 1.53
CA GLU A 470 -48.15 -7.83 1.86
C GLU A 470 -48.30 -7.72 3.40
N GLY A 471 -49.04 -6.71 3.84
CA GLY A 471 -49.36 -6.52 5.24
C GLY A 471 -48.19 -6.05 6.09
N ALA A 472 -47.19 -5.37 5.50
CA ALA A 472 -46.10 -4.75 6.23
C ALA A 472 -46.57 -3.48 6.96
N HIS A 473 -46.07 -3.26 8.18
CA HIS A 473 -46.43 -2.07 8.97
C HIS A 473 -45.21 -1.15 9.11
N LEU A 474 -45.49 0.16 9.02
CA LEU A 474 -44.46 1.19 9.22
C LEU A 474 -44.10 1.30 10.71
N LEU A 475 -42.83 1.10 11.03
CA LEU A 475 -42.29 1.19 12.38
C LEU A 475 -41.84 2.62 12.70
N LYS A 476 -41.09 3.24 11.80
CA LYS A 476 -40.45 4.56 11.98
C LYS A 476 -40.42 5.33 10.68
N GLN A 477 -40.46 6.67 10.77
CA GLN A 477 -40.22 7.56 9.63
C GLN A 477 -39.45 8.80 10.04
N ARG A 478 -38.64 9.38 9.15
CA ARG A 478 -38.02 10.70 9.32
C ARG A 478 -37.79 11.41 7.98
N THR A 479 -37.56 12.73 8.05
CA THR A 479 -37.19 13.56 6.90
C THR A 479 -35.65 13.68 6.81
N VAL A 480 -35.12 13.72 5.60
CA VAL A 480 -33.70 13.92 5.31
C VAL A 480 -33.54 15.01 4.25
N LYS A 481 -32.76 16.04 4.53
CA LYS A 481 -32.41 17.08 3.56
C LYS A 481 -31.01 16.85 3.00
N GLN A 482 -30.92 16.81 1.67
CA GLN A 482 -29.66 16.65 0.95
C GLN A 482 -29.60 17.66 -0.19
N LYS A 483 -28.67 18.61 -0.17
CA LYS A 483 -28.45 19.58 -1.24
C LYS A 483 -29.73 20.20 -1.82
N ASN A 484 -30.56 20.82 -1.04
CA ASN A 484 -31.84 21.44 -1.42
C ASN A 484 -32.94 20.46 -1.91
N LYS A 485 -32.80 19.16 -1.70
CA LYS A 485 -33.86 18.17 -1.90
C LYS A 485 -34.22 17.53 -0.58
N GLU A 486 -35.53 17.30 -0.41
CA GLU A 486 -36.06 16.61 0.76
C GLU A 486 -36.45 15.19 0.35
N TYR A 487 -36.04 14.22 1.18
CA TYR A 487 -36.34 12.79 1.05
C TYR A 487 -36.88 12.29 2.38
N PHE A 488 -37.54 11.14 2.34
CA PHE A 488 -38.16 10.54 3.52
C PHE A 488 -37.60 9.15 3.73
N GLN A 489 -37.32 8.81 4.96
CA GLN A 489 -36.81 7.51 5.35
C GLN A 489 -37.91 6.76 6.10
N LEU A 490 -38.20 5.53 5.65
CA LEU A 490 -39.24 4.66 6.17
C LEU A 490 -38.62 3.34 6.63
N VAL A 491 -39.05 2.82 7.75
CA VAL A 491 -38.65 1.51 8.30
C VAL A 491 -39.90 0.67 8.52
N PHE A 492 -39.94 -0.54 7.95
CA PHE A 492 -41.06 -1.48 8.08
C PHE A 492 -40.65 -2.70 8.93
N ASP A 493 -41.61 -3.37 9.54
CA ASP A 493 -41.45 -4.59 10.34
C ASP A 493 -40.99 -5.79 9.50
N ARG A 494 -41.33 -5.79 8.21
CA ARG A 494 -40.92 -6.81 7.24
C ARG A 494 -40.69 -6.18 5.87
N THR A 495 -39.72 -6.69 5.11
CA THR A 495 -39.39 -6.10 3.81
C THR A 495 -38.77 -7.10 2.83
N PRO A 496 -39.12 -7.00 1.51
CA PRO A 496 -38.41 -7.71 0.45
C PRO A 496 -37.23 -6.91 -0.10
N PHE A 497 -37.04 -5.63 0.31
CA PHE A 497 -36.02 -4.74 -0.21
C PHE A 497 -34.66 -5.04 0.40
N TYR A 498 -33.68 -5.35 -0.41
CA TYR A 498 -32.28 -5.48 -0.01
C TYR A 498 -31.69 -4.11 0.28
N ALA A 499 -31.14 -3.94 1.46
CA ALA A 499 -30.42 -2.73 1.83
C ALA A 499 -28.95 -2.79 1.33
N GLU A 500 -28.43 -1.66 0.86
CA GLU A 500 -27.06 -1.53 0.39
C GLU A 500 -26.07 -2.07 1.41
N MET A 501 -25.34 -3.13 1.05
CA MET A 501 -24.36 -3.80 1.89
C MET A 501 -23.43 -4.68 1.03
N GLY A 502 -22.17 -4.88 1.47
CA GLY A 502 -21.22 -5.80 0.82
C GLY A 502 -20.90 -5.43 -0.64
N GLY A 503 -21.03 -4.17 -1.01
CA GLY A 503 -20.84 -3.69 -2.38
C GLY A 503 -22.04 -3.81 -3.30
N GLN A 504 -23.10 -4.53 -2.93
CA GLN A 504 -24.35 -4.55 -3.67
C GLN A 504 -25.19 -3.32 -3.35
N VAL A 505 -25.66 -2.60 -4.38
CA VAL A 505 -26.56 -1.45 -4.24
C VAL A 505 -27.91 -1.84 -3.68
N GLY A 506 -28.55 -0.93 -2.97
CA GLY A 506 -29.90 -1.11 -2.44
C GLY A 506 -30.96 -1.23 -3.53
N ASP A 507 -32.07 -1.88 -3.20
CA ASP A 507 -33.21 -2.02 -4.10
C ASP A 507 -34.00 -0.74 -4.24
N THR A 508 -34.69 -0.66 -5.37
CA THR A 508 -35.73 0.31 -5.68
C THR A 508 -37.05 -0.40 -5.92
N GLY A 509 -38.15 0.34 -5.93
CA GLY A 509 -39.47 -0.19 -6.16
C GLY A 509 -40.55 0.75 -5.65
N TYR A 510 -41.64 0.23 -5.13
CA TYR A 510 -42.69 1.06 -4.53
C TYR A 510 -43.37 0.37 -3.34
N ILE A 511 -44.00 1.17 -2.54
CA ILE A 511 -44.95 0.71 -1.52
C ILE A 511 -46.34 1.12 -1.91
N GLU A 512 -47.34 0.28 -1.63
CA GLU A 512 -48.75 0.54 -1.91
C GLU A 512 -49.57 0.38 -0.62
N GLY A 513 -50.26 1.43 -0.21
CA GLY A 513 -51.15 1.41 0.94
C GLY A 513 -52.50 0.78 0.64
N GLU A 514 -53.27 0.40 1.65
CA GLU A 514 -54.62 -0.14 1.51
C GLU A 514 -55.59 0.79 0.75
N ASN A 515 -55.31 2.10 0.77
CA ASN A 515 -56.05 3.11 0.02
C ASN A 515 -55.64 3.20 -1.46
N GLY A 516 -54.77 2.33 -1.95
CA GLY A 516 -54.22 2.31 -3.32
C GLY A 516 -53.18 3.38 -3.60
N GLU A 517 -52.70 4.12 -2.58
CA GLU A 517 -51.63 5.09 -2.70
C GLU A 517 -50.31 4.39 -2.97
N ARG A 518 -49.65 4.74 -4.06
CA ARG A 518 -48.28 4.25 -4.38
C ARG A 518 -47.25 5.31 -4.13
N ILE A 519 -46.13 4.91 -3.48
CA ILE A 519 -44.98 5.76 -3.16
C ILE A 519 -43.72 5.05 -3.66
N GLN A 520 -42.91 5.77 -4.43
CA GLN A 520 -41.69 5.25 -4.97
C GLN A 520 -40.59 5.14 -3.88
N ILE A 521 -39.90 4.02 -3.85
CA ILE A 521 -38.69 3.78 -3.09
C ILE A 521 -37.49 3.96 -4.01
N LEU A 522 -36.73 5.01 -3.77
CA LEU A 522 -35.63 5.46 -4.61
C LEU A 522 -34.32 4.69 -4.32
N ASN A 523 -34.14 4.23 -3.08
CA ASN A 523 -33.03 3.40 -2.64
C ASN A 523 -33.37 2.73 -1.31
N THR A 524 -32.60 1.71 -0.96
CA THR A 524 -32.69 1.04 0.36
C THR A 524 -31.31 0.95 0.94
N VAL A 525 -31.12 1.49 2.16
CA VAL A 525 -29.81 1.55 2.85
C VAL A 525 -29.90 0.87 4.21
N LYS A 526 -28.74 0.46 4.74
CA LYS A 526 -28.63 -0.11 6.07
C LYS A 526 -27.97 0.89 7.00
N GLU A 527 -28.64 1.19 8.12
CA GLU A 527 -28.09 2.01 9.20
C GLU A 527 -28.16 1.19 10.49
N HIS A 528 -27.01 0.78 11.02
CA HIS A 528 -26.92 -0.21 12.09
C HIS A 528 -27.62 -1.52 11.68
N ASN A 529 -28.66 -1.93 12.40
CA ASN A 529 -29.47 -3.12 12.08
C ASN A 529 -30.77 -2.79 11.33
N LEU A 530 -31.04 -1.51 11.03
CA LEU A 530 -32.29 -1.09 10.38
C LEU A 530 -32.16 -1.08 8.86
N THR A 531 -33.16 -1.66 8.18
CA THR A 531 -33.37 -1.52 6.75
C THR A 531 -34.20 -0.27 6.49
N ILE A 532 -33.60 0.74 5.86
CA ILE A 532 -34.22 2.05 5.65
C ILE A 532 -34.54 2.23 4.17
N HIS A 533 -35.84 2.46 3.88
CA HIS A 533 -36.34 2.73 2.53
C HIS A 533 -36.36 4.24 2.29
N LEU A 534 -35.63 4.72 1.29
CA LEU A 534 -35.60 6.12 0.90
C LEU A 534 -36.78 6.39 -0.05
N ALA A 535 -37.79 7.11 0.45
CA ALA A 535 -39.02 7.40 -0.29
C ALA A 535 -39.03 8.84 -0.84
N GLU A 536 -39.75 9.07 -1.93
CA GLU A 536 -39.93 10.41 -2.49
C GLU A 536 -40.87 11.31 -1.67
N ARG A 537 -41.77 10.71 -0.90
CA ARG A 537 -42.76 11.38 -0.04
C ARG A 537 -43.22 10.46 1.10
N LEU A 538 -43.84 11.02 2.13
CA LEU A 538 -44.50 10.27 3.19
C LEU A 538 -45.85 9.70 2.75
N PRO A 539 -46.26 8.55 3.33
CA PRO A 539 -47.60 8.02 3.14
C PRO A 539 -48.64 8.93 3.80
N SER A 540 -49.78 9.10 3.13
CA SER A 540 -50.91 9.90 3.67
C SER A 540 -51.50 9.33 4.96
N GLN A 541 -51.42 8.01 5.13
CA GLN A 541 -51.83 7.26 6.33
C GLN A 541 -50.70 6.32 6.75
N SER A 542 -49.95 6.68 7.78
CA SER A 542 -48.78 5.92 8.26
C SER A 542 -49.13 4.66 9.05
N THR A 543 -50.35 4.51 9.54
CA THR A 543 -50.81 3.40 10.39
C THR A 543 -51.47 2.26 9.65
N GLN A 544 -51.68 2.38 8.35
CA GLN A 544 -52.25 1.31 7.52
C GLN A 544 -51.22 0.20 7.22
N ALA A 545 -51.70 -0.94 6.74
CA ALA A 545 -50.81 -1.95 6.18
C ALA A 545 -50.37 -1.58 4.75
N PHE A 546 -49.15 -1.98 4.39
CA PHE A 546 -48.55 -1.70 3.11
C PHE A 546 -48.19 -2.98 2.37
N THR A 547 -48.30 -2.95 1.07
CA THR A 547 -47.69 -3.92 0.16
C THR A 547 -46.38 -3.34 -0.37
N LEU A 548 -45.27 -4.00 -0.11
CA LEU A 548 -43.95 -3.64 -0.54
C LEU A 548 -43.56 -4.42 -1.81
N VAL A 549 -43.17 -3.74 -2.88
CA VAL A 549 -42.86 -4.36 -4.18
C VAL A 549 -41.51 -3.87 -4.72
N VAL A 550 -40.60 -4.79 -4.91
CA VAL A 550 -39.24 -4.53 -5.44
C VAL A 550 -39.31 -4.47 -6.99
N ASP A 551 -38.51 -3.59 -7.59
CA ASP A 551 -38.27 -3.58 -9.03
C ASP A 551 -37.58 -4.88 -9.47
N ASN A 552 -38.38 -5.78 -10.05
CA ASN A 552 -37.91 -7.11 -10.43
C ASN A 552 -36.84 -7.07 -11.54
N VAL A 553 -36.98 -6.14 -12.51
CA VAL A 553 -36.02 -6.07 -13.64
C VAL A 553 -34.64 -5.63 -13.11
N ARG A 554 -34.65 -4.55 -12.34
CA ARG A 554 -33.43 -4.03 -11.74
C ARG A 554 -32.78 -5.06 -10.77
N ARG A 555 -33.56 -5.73 -9.92
CA ARG A 555 -33.10 -6.77 -9.02
C ARG A 555 -32.45 -7.94 -9.75
N ARG A 556 -33.03 -8.41 -10.86
CA ARG A 556 -32.43 -9.48 -11.67
C ARG A 556 -31.05 -9.09 -12.22
N HIS A 557 -30.91 -7.89 -12.75
CA HIS A 557 -29.64 -7.42 -13.26
C HIS A 557 -28.57 -7.38 -12.14
N ILE A 558 -28.94 -6.90 -10.96
CA ILE A 558 -28.07 -6.89 -9.79
C ILE A 558 -27.68 -8.32 -9.38
N GLN A 559 -28.64 -9.25 -9.30
CA GLN A 559 -28.39 -10.66 -8.96
C GLN A 559 -27.44 -11.33 -9.95
N ASN A 560 -27.60 -11.07 -11.25
CA ASN A 560 -26.72 -11.57 -12.31
C ASN A 560 -25.29 -11.05 -12.13
N ASN A 561 -25.14 -9.74 -11.96
CA ASN A 561 -23.86 -9.11 -11.72
C ASN A 561 -23.20 -9.60 -10.41
N HIS A 562 -23.99 -9.77 -9.35
CA HIS A 562 -23.45 -10.27 -8.08
C HIS A 562 -22.98 -11.72 -8.17
N SER A 563 -23.80 -12.58 -8.74
CA SER A 563 -23.42 -13.99 -8.94
C SER A 563 -22.19 -14.10 -9.86
N CYS A 564 -22.13 -13.26 -10.91
CA CYS A 564 -20.98 -13.21 -11.80
C CYS A 564 -19.71 -12.71 -11.10
N THR A 565 -19.81 -11.86 -10.07
CA THR A 565 -18.67 -11.43 -9.25
C THR A 565 -17.99 -12.62 -8.56
N HIS A 566 -18.76 -13.57 -8.03
CA HIS A 566 -18.25 -14.82 -7.44
C HIS A 566 -17.54 -15.69 -8.48
N LEU A 567 -18.13 -15.83 -9.68
CA LEU A 567 -17.51 -16.58 -10.77
C LEU A 567 -16.20 -15.93 -11.24
N LEU A 568 -16.18 -14.60 -11.32
CA LEU A 568 -14.98 -13.83 -11.66
C LEU A 568 -13.88 -14.01 -10.61
N HIS A 569 -14.22 -13.95 -9.33
CA HIS A 569 -13.26 -14.17 -8.24
C HIS A 569 -12.63 -15.56 -8.35
N GLN A 570 -13.44 -16.59 -8.52
CA GLN A 570 -12.97 -17.97 -8.70
C GLN A 570 -12.08 -18.09 -9.95
N ALA A 571 -12.47 -17.50 -11.10
CA ALA A 571 -11.70 -17.54 -12.33
C ALA A 571 -10.33 -16.84 -12.18
N LEU A 572 -10.29 -15.67 -11.55
CA LEU A 572 -9.06 -14.93 -11.27
C LEU A 572 -8.11 -15.73 -10.38
N ARG A 573 -8.61 -16.40 -9.35
CA ARG A 573 -7.79 -17.26 -8.47
C ARG A 573 -7.19 -18.45 -9.22
N VAL A 574 -7.91 -19.01 -10.17
CA VAL A 574 -7.41 -20.12 -10.98
C VAL A 574 -6.35 -19.67 -11.97
N VAL A 575 -6.53 -18.50 -12.60
CA VAL A 575 -5.62 -17.98 -13.63
C VAL A 575 -4.39 -17.30 -13.04
N LEU A 576 -4.58 -16.47 -12.02
CA LEU A 576 -3.50 -15.64 -11.45
C LEU A 576 -2.88 -16.25 -10.18
N GLY A 577 -3.62 -17.11 -9.47
CA GLY A 577 -3.16 -17.76 -8.24
C GLY A 577 -3.99 -17.41 -7.00
N THR A 578 -3.75 -18.16 -5.93
CA THR A 578 -4.54 -18.12 -4.68
C THR A 578 -4.36 -16.83 -3.86
N HIS A 579 -3.38 -15.99 -4.20
CA HIS A 579 -3.17 -14.68 -3.59
C HIS A 579 -4.24 -13.64 -3.97
N VAL A 580 -5.05 -13.93 -5.00
CA VAL A 580 -6.17 -13.07 -5.38
C VAL A 580 -7.23 -13.11 -4.29
N GLU A 581 -7.46 -11.96 -3.66
CA GLU A 581 -8.48 -11.72 -2.64
C GLU A 581 -9.27 -10.47 -2.99
N GLN A 582 -10.54 -10.44 -2.70
CA GLN A 582 -11.36 -9.24 -2.87
C GLN A 582 -10.88 -8.14 -1.91
N LYS A 583 -10.64 -6.94 -2.44
CA LYS A 583 -10.29 -5.73 -1.68
C LYS A 583 -11.41 -4.68 -1.73
N GLY A 584 -12.32 -4.82 -2.65
CA GLY A 584 -13.51 -3.98 -2.79
C GLY A 584 -14.43 -4.55 -3.86
N SER A 585 -15.70 -4.16 -3.79
CA SER A 585 -16.70 -4.56 -4.78
C SER A 585 -17.74 -3.44 -4.96
N PHE A 586 -18.30 -3.36 -6.14
CA PHE A 586 -19.52 -2.61 -6.44
C PHE A 586 -20.35 -3.44 -7.39
N VAL A 587 -21.62 -3.65 -7.04
CA VAL A 587 -22.54 -4.45 -7.83
C VAL A 587 -23.82 -3.65 -8.07
N GLY A 588 -23.93 -3.08 -9.26
CA GLY A 588 -25.08 -2.33 -9.75
C GLY A 588 -25.90 -3.11 -10.78
N PRO A 589 -27.00 -2.53 -11.28
CA PRO A 589 -27.80 -3.15 -12.34
C PRO A 589 -27.11 -3.13 -13.72
N ASP A 590 -26.32 -2.09 -14.02
CA ASP A 590 -25.72 -1.88 -15.34
C ASP A 590 -24.34 -2.50 -15.48
N TYR A 591 -23.54 -2.50 -14.42
CA TYR A 591 -22.19 -3.05 -14.36
C TYR A 591 -21.82 -3.46 -12.94
N PHE A 592 -20.73 -4.20 -12.81
CA PHE A 592 -20.10 -4.44 -11.55
C PHE A 592 -18.61 -4.19 -11.61
N ARG A 593 -18.02 -3.99 -10.45
CA ARG A 593 -16.62 -3.70 -10.26
C ARG A 593 -16.05 -4.60 -9.18
N PHE A 594 -14.89 -5.19 -9.46
CA PHE A 594 -14.19 -6.08 -8.56
C PHE A 594 -12.76 -5.61 -8.37
N ASP A 595 -12.42 -5.20 -7.16
CA ASP A 595 -11.09 -4.79 -6.76
C ASP A 595 -10.43 -5.97 -6.06
N PHE A 596 -9.24 -6.36 -6.51
CA PHE A 596 -8.57 -7.56 -6.01
C PHE A 596 -7.08 -7.37 -5.85
N SER A 597 -6.48 -8.16 -4.93
CA SER A 597 -5.03 -8.16 -4.73
C SER A 597 -4.33 -8.81 -5.92
N HIS A 598 -3.51 -8.02 -6.62
CA HIS A 598 -2.59 -8.49 -7.64
C HIS A 598 -1.49 -7.46 -7.88
N PHE A 599 -0.27 -7.92 -8.06
CA PHE A 599 0.94 -7.08 -8.01
C PHE A 599 1.31 -6.42 -9.33
N GLN A 600 0.80 -6.89 -10.47
CA GLN A 600 1.11 -6.37 -11.80
C GLN A 600 -0.16 -6.13 -12.63
N LYS A 601 0.00 -5.42 -13.77
CA LYS A 601 -1.04 -5.30 -14.77
C LYS A 601 -1.32 -6.67 -15.39
N MET A 602 -2.59 -7.03 -15.54
CA MET A 602 -2.96 -8.24 -16.26
C MET A 602 -2.62 -8.12 -17.74
N THR A 603 -2.12 -9.20 -18.31
CA THR A 603 -1.90 -9.31 -19.76
C THR A 603 -3.23 -9.50 -20.49
N ASP A 604 -3.25 -9.16 -21.78
CA ASP A 604 -4.43 -9.40 -22.62
C ASP A 604 -4.81 -10.88 -22.71
N GLU A 605 -3.81 -11.78 -22.61
CA GLU A 605 -4.03 -13.22 -22.60
C GLU A 605 -4.68 -13.69 -21.29
N GLU A 606 -4.22 -13.18 -20.16
CA GLU A 606 -4.82 -13.46 -18.83
C GLU A 606 -6.26 -12.97 -18.78
N LEU A 607 -6.53 -11.74 -19.26
CA LEU A 607 -7.88 -11.18 -19.33
C LEU A 607 -8.80 -12.03 -20.20
N ARG A 608 -8.36 -12.45 -21.37
CA ARG A 608 -9.12 -13.35 -22.24
C ARG A 608 -9.38 -14.70 -21.60
N THR A 609 -8.39 -15.27 -20.94
CA THR A 609 -8.51 -16.55 -20.23
C THR A 609 -9.54 -16.49 -19.12
N VAL A 610 -9.52 -15.41 -18.31
CA VAL A 610 -10.51 -15.15 -17.25
C VAL A 610 -11.89 -15.00 -17.85
N GLU A 611 -12.05 -14.19 -18.90
CA GLU A 611 -13.35 -13.96 -19.57
C GLU A 611 -13.94 -15.26 -20.14
N ILE A 612 -13.12 -16.06 -20.81
CA ILE A 612 -13.52 -17.37 -21.34
C ILE A 612 -13.98 -18.28 -20.20
N ARG A 613 -13.21 -18.35 -19.10
CA ARG A 613 -13.51 -19.21 -17.96
C ARG A 613 -14.82 -18.82 -17.26
N VAL A 614 -15.04 -17.52 -17.02
CA VAL A 614 -16.30 -17.04 -16.43
C VAL A 614 -17.48 -17.43 -17.32
N ASN A 615 -17.39 -17.21 -18.64
CA ASN A 615 -18.43 -17.61 -19.57
C ASN A 615 -18.62 -19.12 -19.65
N GLN A 616 -17.59 -19.95 -19.40
CA GLN A 616 -17.74 -21.39 -19.25
C GLN A 616 -18.55 -21.75 -18.00
N LEU A 617 -18.25 -21.14 -16.85
CA LEU A 617 -18.96 -21.33 -15.59
C LEU A 617 -20.44 -20.89 -15.70
N ILE A 618 -20.71 -19.83 -16.44
CA ILE A 618 -22.08 -19.39 -16.76
C ILE A 618 -22.84 -20.47 -17.55
N ARG A 619 -22.24 -20.99 -18.63
CA ARG A 619 -22.84 -22.03 -19.47
C ARG A 619 -22.99 -23.39 -18.80
N SER A 620 -22.25 -23.64 -17.71
CA SER A 620 -22.39 -24.85 -16.91
C SER A 620 -23.71 -24.88 -16.12
N ASP A 621 -24.43 -23.78 -16.05
CA ASP A 621 -25.73 -23.62 -15.41
C ASP A 621 -25.82 -24.18 -14.00
N PHE A 622 -24.82 -23.88 -13.17
CA PHE A 622 -24.78 -24.34 -11.77
C PHE A 622 -25.94 -23.73 -10.99
N PRO A 623 -26.73 -24.53 -10.27
CA PRO A 623 -27.77 -24.01 -9.38
C PRO A 623 -27.16 -23.28 -8.20
N LEU A 624 -27.91 -22.31 -7.65
CA LEU A 624 -27.60 -21.70 -6.36
C LEU A 624 -27.79 -22.73 -5.25
N ILE A 625 -26.73 -23.03 -4.51
CA ILE A 625 -26.78 -23.79 -3.26
C ILE A 625 -26.41 -22.82 -2.14
N GLU A 626 -27.33 -22.67 -1.17
CA GLU A 626 -27.10 -21.77 -0.05
C GLU A 626 -27.42 -22.46 1.29
N LYS A 627 -26.62 -22.09 2.31
CA LYS A 627 -26.91 -22.40 3.71
C LYS A 627 -26.90 -21.06 4.47
N ARG A 628 -28.07 -20.68 5.01
CA ARG A 628 -28.29 -19.35 5.60
C ARG A 628 -27.89 -19.24 7.07
N ASP A 629 -27.71 -20.37 7.74
CA ASP A 629 -27.52 -20.52 9.19
C ASP A 629 -26.27 -21.35 9.51
N ALA A 630 -25.23 -21.25 8.70
CA ALA A 630 -23.98 -21.97 8.94
C ALA A 630 -23.18 -21.32 10.08
N THR A 631 -22.58 -22.13 10.93
CA THR A 631 -21.51 -21.65 11.82
C THR A 631 -20.24 -21.41 11.03
N MET A 632 -19.31 -20.59 11.53
CA MET A 632 -18.02 -20.36 10.87
C MET A 632 -17.22 -21.65 10.67
N GLU A 633 -17.36 -22.63 11.58
CA GLU A 633 -16.71 -23.93 11.46
C GLU A 633 -17.29 -24.76 10.30
N GLU A 634 -18.63 -24.81 10.18
CA GLU A 634 -19.30 -25.48 9.06
C GLU A 634 -18.95 -24.82 7.73
N ALA A 635 -18.94 -23.48 7.68
CA ALA A 635 -18.57 -22.74 6.48
C ALA A 635 -17.14 -23.07 6.03
N ARG A 636 -16.18 -23.16 6.94
CA ARG A 636 -14.81 -23.58 6.64
C ARG A 636 -14.74 -25.03 6.14
N LYS A 637 -15.51 -25.95 6.74
CA LYS A 637 -15.60 -27.35 6.28
C LYS A 637 -16.19 -27.44 4.86
N MET A 638 -17.09 -26.53 4.50
CA MET A 638 -17.64 -26.41 3.14
C MET A 638 -16.65 -25.77 2.14
N GLY A 639 -15.49 -25.32 2.59
CA GLY A 639 -14.49 -24.65 1.77
C GLY A 639 -14.84 -23.18 1.46
N ALA A 640 -15.74 -22.57 2.24
CA ALA A 640 -16.17 -21.20 2.01
C ALA A 640 -15.01 -20.20 2.27
N MET A 641 -14.79 -19.30 1.31
CA MET A 641 -13.90 -18.17 1.48
C MET A 641 -14.59 -17.08 2.28
N ALA A 642 -13.93 -16.64 3.36
CA ALA A 642 -14.33 -15.48 4.13
C ALA A 642 -13.59 -14.26 3.59
N LEU A 643 -14.28 -13.15 3.37
CA LEU A 643 -13.65 -11.90 2.96
C LEU A 643 -12.82 -11.33 4.11
N PHE A 644 -11.61 -10.89 3.79
CA PHE A 644 -10.70 -10.34 4.77
C PHE A 644 -11.20 -9.01 5.36
N GLY A 645 -11.27 -8.94 6.70
CA GLY A 645 -11.58 -7.70 7.43
C GLY A 645 -13.06 -7.45 7.72
N GLU A 646 -13.97 -8.34 7.31
CA GLU A 646 -15.36 -8.29 7.74
C GLU A 646 -15.55 -9.01 9.08
N LYS A 647 -16.29 -8.37 10.00
CA LYS A 647 -16.73 -9.00 11.24
C LYS A 647 -17.98 -9.83 10.93
N TYR A 648 -17.79 -11.13 10.83
CA TYR A 648 -18.93 -12.05 10.72
C TYR A 648 -19.52 -12.33 12.10
N GLY A 649 -20.85 -12.43 12.17
CA GLY A 649 -21.53 -12.93 13.38
C GLY A 649 -21.30 -14.43 13.60
N ASP A 650 -21.87 -14.95 14.66
CA ASP A 650 -21.80 -16.39 14.99
C ASP A 650 -22.44 -17.27 13.90
N VAL A 651 -23.35 -16.70 13.13
CA VAL A 651 -24.09 -17.34 12.04
C VAL A 651 -23.81 -16.61 10.73
N VAL A 652 -23.45 -17.34 9.69
CA VAL A 652 -23.09 -16.83 8.36
C VAL A 652 -23.86 -17.51 7.25
N ARG A 653 -24.07 -16.81 6.14
CA ARG A 653 -24.65 -17.41 4.93
C ARG A 653 -23.55 -17.82 3.97
N VAL A 654 -23.56 -19.09 3.57
CA VAL A 654 -22.69 -19.68 2.55
C VAL A 654 -23.45 -19.72 1.23
N VAL A 655 -22.83 -19.23 0.16
CA VAL A 655 -23.33 -19.24 -1.22
C VAL A 655 -22.38 -20.06 -2.06
N ARG A 656 -22.93 -20.99 -2.87
CA ARG A 656 -22.14 -21.86 -3.73
C ARG A 656 -22.71 -21.92 -5.15
N PHE A 657 -21.80 -21.76 -6.13
CA PHE A 657 -22.02 -22.06 -7.56
C PHE A 657 -20.87 -22.94 -8.07
N GLY A 658 -21.13 -24.23 -8.21
CA GLY A 658 -20.08 -25.20 -8.56
C GLY A 658 -18.92 -25.18 -7.56
N ASP A 659 -17.72 -24.80 -8.02
CA ASP A 659 -16.51 -24.71 -7.20
C ASP A 659 -16.34 -23.34 -6.49
N SER A 660 -17.15 -22.36 -6.82
CA SER A 660 -17.18 -21.08 -6.12
C SER A 660 -17.98 -21.21 -4.85
N VAL A 661 -17.33 -21.06 -3.68
CA VAL A 661 -17.95 -21.16 -2.36
C VAL A 661 -17.50 -19.99 -1.52
N GLU A 662 -18.43 -19.09 -1.16
CA GLU A 662 -18.10 -17.84 -0.46
C GLU A 662 -19.12 -17.49 0.64
N LEU A 663 -18.68 -16.74 1.65
CA LEU A 663 -19.59 -16.10 2.60
C LEU A 663 -20.18 -14.85 1.95
N CYS A 664 -21.49 -14.82 1.78
CA CYS A 664 -22.14 -13.69 1.10
C CYS A 664 -23.57 -13.45 1.59
N GLY A 665 -23.84 -12.20 2.00
CA GLY A 665 -25.17 -11.72 2.37
C GLY A 665 -25.99 -11.14 1.23
N GLY A 666 -25.47 -11.10 0.01
CA GLY A 666 -26.14 -10.47 -1.14
C GLY A 666 -27.21 -11.34 -1.79
N THR A 667 -27.93 -10.75 -2.76
CA THR A 667 -28.94 -11.49 -3.52
C THR A 667 -28.32 -12.08 -4.79
N HIS A 668 -28.68 -13.30 -5.10
CA HIS A 668 -28.11 -14.09 -6.19
C HIS A 668 -29.17 -14.61 -7.16
N THR A 669 -28.72 -14.92 -8.39
CA THR A 669 -29.54 -15.62 -9.37
C THR A 669 -29.75 -17.09 -8.97
N ARG A 670 -30.82 -17.71 -9.46
CA ARG A 670 -31.15 -19.12 -9.16
C ARG A 670 -30.18 -20.13 -9.79
N SER A 671 -29.62 -19.77 -10.95
CA SER A 671 -28.59 -20.57 -11.62
C SER A 671 -27.68 -19.66 -12.44
N THR A 672 -26.43 -20.11 -12.71
CA THR A 672 -25.46 -19.32 -13.44
C THR A 672 -25.84 -19.06 -14.91
N GLY A 673 -26.62 -19.97 -15.53
CA GLY A 673 -27.08 -19.84 -16.91
C GLY A 673 -27.94 -18.59 -17.15
N THR A 674 -28.66 -18.12 -16.12
CA THR A 674 -29.48 -16.90 -16.22
C THR A 674 -28.68 -15.61 -16.30
N ILE A 675 -27.40 -15.61 -16.03
CA ILE A 675 -26.49 -14.46 -16.14
C ILE A 675 -26.33 -14.03 -17.60
N GLY A 676 -26.32 -15.01 -18.51
CA GLY A 676 -26.14 -14.76 -19.94
C GLY A 676 -24.65 -14.55 -20.30
N LEU A 677 -24.36 -13.52 -21.09
CA LEU A 677 -22.99 -13.21 -21.48
C LEU A 677 -22.29 -12.36 -20.41
N PHE A 678 -21.01 -12.66 -20.18
CA PHE A 678 -20.10 -11.85 -19.37
C PHE A 678 -19.03 -11.20 -20.26
N LYS A 679 -18.76 -9.92 -20.04
CA LYS A 679 -17.73 -9.16 -20.76
C LYS A 679 -16.93 -8.27 -19.81
N ILE A 680 -15.59 -8.36 -19.86
CA ILE A 680 -14.70 -7.42 -19.19
C ILE A 680 -14.65 -6.13 -20.02
N VAL A 681 -14.92 -4.99 -19.37
CA VAL A 681 -14.89 -3.66 -19.99
C VAL A 681 -13.54 -3.01 -19.82
N SER A 682 -12.99 -3.07 -18.60
CA SER A 682 -11.71 -2.45 -18.29
C SER A 682 -10.94 -3.20 -17.20
N GLU A 683 -9.62 -3.05 -17.21
CA GLU A 683 -8.72 -3.46 -16.14
C GLU A 683 -7.77 -2.31 -15.82
N SER A 684 -7.65 -1.93 -14.54
CA SER A 684 -6.85 -0.78 -14.12
C SER A 684 -6.25 -0.96 -12.73
N ALA A 685 -5.26 -0.13 -12.39
CA ALA A 685 -4.72 -0.04 -11.04
C ALA A 685 -5.59 0.89 -10.19
N VAL A 686 -5.92 0.48 -8.97
CA VAL A 686 -6.59 1.31 -7.95
C VAL A 686 -5.59 1.83 -6.94
N ALA A 687 -4.71 0.93 -6.50
CA ALA A 687 -3.62 1.22 -5.57
C ALA A 687 -2.48 0.24 -5.87
N ALA A 688 -1.31 0.46 -5.28
CA ALA A 688 -0.25 -0.51 -5.41
C ALA A 688 -0.68 -1.86 -4.83
N GLY A 689 -0.50 -2.93 -5.62
CA GLY A 689 -0.95 -4.27 -5.27
C GLY A 689 -2.47 -4.49 -5.35
N VAL A 690 -3.26 -3.53 -5.84
CA VAL A 690 -4.72 -3.68 -6.04
C VAL A 690 -5.10 -3.34 -7.47
N ARG A 691 -5.66 -4.32 -8.16
CA ARG A 691 -6.19 -4.19 -9.51
C ARG A 691 -7.71 -4.14 -9.48
N ARG A 692 -8.30 -3.52 -10.47
CA ARG A 692 -9.74 -3.37 -10.66
C ARG A 692 -10.15 -3.94 -12.00
N ILE A 693 -11.16 -4.78 -12.00
CA ILE A 693 -11.91 -5.17 -13.20
C ILE A 693 -13.30 -4.53 -13.13
N GLU A 694 -13.69 -3.88 -14.24
CA GLU A 694 -15.06 -3.48 -14.48
C GLU A 694 -15.65 -4.39 -15.54
N ALA A 695 -16.83 -4.90 -15.30
CA ALA A 695 -17.45 -5.87 -16.18
C ALA A 695 -18.98 -5.73 -16.23
N VAL A 696 -19.57 -6.28 -17.26
CA VAL A 696 -20.99 -6.25 -17.57
C VAL A 696 -21.52 -7.65 -17.87
N THR A 697 -22.82 -7.87 -17.62
CA THR A 697 -23.48 -9.15 -17.90
C THR A 697 -24.75 -8.98 -18.75
N GLY A 698 -25.22 -10.08 -19.31
CA GLY A 698 -26.52 -10.18 -20.00
C GLY A 698 -26.72 -9.13 -21.08
N ALA A 699 -27.81 -8.39 -21.02
CA ALA A 699 -28.19 -7.39 -22.03
C ALA A 699 -27.12 -6.28 -22.18
N LYS A 700 -26.50 -5.84 -21.08
CA LYS A 700 -25.45 -4.82 -21.12
C LYS A 700 -24.16 -5.30 -21.78
N ALA A 701 -23.83 -6.59 -21.66
CA ALA A 701 -22.72 -7.17 -22.40
C ALA A 701 -22.99 -7.21 -23.91
N ILE A 702 -24.21 -7.53 -24.32
CA ILE A 702 -24.65 -7.49 -25.74
C ILE A 702 -24.63 -6.07 -26.28
N GLU A 703 -25.16 -5.10 -25.52
CA GLU A 703 -25.14 -3.67 -25.87
C GLU A 703 -23.69 -3.15 -26.08
N SER A 704 -22.77 -3.56 -25.22
CA SER A 704 -21.34 -3.21 -25.34
C SER A 704 -20.70 -3.78 -26.63
N ILE A 705 -21.10 -4.99 -27.05
CA ILE A 705 -20.66 -5.59 -28.33
C ILE A 705 -21.21 -4.82 -29.51
N HIS A 706 -22.52 -4.54 -29.51
CA HIS A 706 -23.15 -3.76 -30.59
C HIS A 706 -22.51 -2.38 -30.73
N HIS A 707 -22.19 -1.72 -29.61
CA HIS A 707 -21.49 -0.43 -29.68
C HIS A 707 -20.11 -0.53 -30.35
N MET A 708 -19.34 -1.60 -30.04
CA MET A 708 -18.04 -1.85 -30.68
C MET A 708 -18.22 -2.16 -32.19
N GLU A 709 -19.25 -2.93 -32.54
CA GLU A 709 -19.56 -3.23 -33.93
C GLU A 709 -19.92 -1.96 -34.71
N ASP A 710 -20.75 -1.09 -34.14
CA ASP A 710 -21.17 0.18 -34.76
C ASP A 710 -19.99 1.13 -34.93
N LEU A 711 -19.09 1.21 -33.93
CA LEU A 711 -17.84 1.98 -34.00
C LEU A 711 -16.97 1.45 -35.15
N LEU A 712 -16.75 0.13 -35.19
CA LEU A 712 -15.97 -0.51 -36.24
C LEU A 712 -16.58 -0.25 -37.63
N LYS A 713 -17.92 -0.34 -37.75
CA LYS A 713 -18.63 -0.03 -38.99
C LYS A 713 -18.43 1.44 -39.40
N THR A 714 -18.51 2.35 -38.45
CA THR A 714 -18.27 3.78 -38.68
C THR A 714 -16.86 4.02 -39.20
N VAL A 715 -15.85 3.43 -38.58
CA VAL A 715 -14.45 3.54 -39.04
C VAL A 715 -14.30 2.92 -40.43
N LYS A 716 -14.87 1.73 -40.68
CA LYS A 716 -14.87 1.13 -42.03
C LYS A 716 -15.46 2.03 -43.10
N ASN A 717 -16.58 2.72 -42.79
CA ASN A 717 -17.23 3.65 -43.73
C ASN A 717 -16.30 4.83 -44.05
N ILE A 718 -15.53 5.37 -43.13
CA ILE A 718 -14.55 6.44 -43.37
C ILE A 718 -13.49 5.98 -44.38
N PHE A 719 -13.14 4.70 -44.36
CA PHE A 719 -12.19 4.09 -45.30
C PHE A 719 -12.89 3.40 -46.50
N ASN A 720 -14.07 3.88 -46.91
CA ASN A 720 -14.81 3.34 -48.06
C ASN A 720 -15.06 1.83 -48.00
N ASN A 721 -15.31 1.30 -46.81
CA ASN A 721 -15.49 -0.13 -46.53
C ASN A 721 -14.31 -1.00 -46.99
N ALA A 722 -13.09 -0.52 -46.82
CA ALA A 722 -11.88 -1.25 -47.15
C ALA A 722 -11.91 -2.68 -46.53
N PRO A 723 -11.62 -3.72 -47.29
CA PRO A 723 -11.60 -5.10 -46.80
C PRO A 723 -10.55 -5.30 -45.73
N ASP A 724 -9.39 -4.69 -45.90
CA ASP A 724 -8.31 -4.60 -44.93
C ASP A 724 -8.27 -3.19 -44.33
N LEU A 725 -8.97 -3.02 -43.20
CA LEU A 725 -9.04 -1.74 -42.52
C LEU A 725 -7.71 -1.36 -41.90
N THR A 726 -6.99 -2.32 -41.36
CA THR A 726 -5.69 -2.09 -40.71
C THR A 726 -4.66 -1.59 -41.73
N GLY A 727 -4.53 -2.27 -42.86
CA GLY A 727 -3.66 -1.83 -43.95
C GLY A 727 -4.04 -0.46 -44.51
N ALA A 728 -5.35 -0.14 -44.60
CA ALA A 728 -5.83 1.18 -45.05
C ALA A 728 -5.43 2.30 -44.08
N ILE A 729 -5.49 2.06 -42.76
CA ILE A 729 -5.08 3.01 -41.72
C ILE A 729 -3.55 3.18 -41.74
N GLU A 730 -2.79 2.10 -41.82
CA GLU A 730 -1.31 2.14 -41.89
C GLU A 730 -0.85 2.93 -43.14
N LYS A 731 -1.49 2.69 -44.28
CA LYS A 731 -1.24 3.44 -45.52
C LYS A 731 -1.52 4.95 -45.34
N LEU A 732 -2.63 5.32 -44.74
CA LEU A 732 -2.97 6.73 -44.48
C LEU A 732 -1.94 7.40 -43.57
N VAL A 733 -1.49 6.70 -42.52
CA VAL A 733 -0.47 7.20 -41.60
C VAL A 733 0.85 7.42 -42.35
N ALA A 734 1.24 6.48 -43.21
CA ALA A 734 2.46 6.58 -44.00
C ALA A 734 2.36 7.72 -45.02
N GLU A 735 1.25 7.86 -45.77
CA GLU A 735 0.98 8.95 -46.72
C GLU A 735 1.01 10.32 -46.01
N HIS A 736 0.42 10.43 -44.84
CA HIS A 736 0.46 11.64 -44.04
C HIS A 736 1.89 12.02 -43.61
N ALA A 737 2.69 11.04 -43.16
CA ALA A 737 4.08 11.27 -42.80
C ALA A 737 4.91 11.74 -43.99
N GLU A 738 4.72 11.14 -45.15
CA GLU A 738 5.41 11.53 -46.40
C GLU A 738 4.99 12.90 -46.89
N ALA A 739 3.67 13.21 -46.88
CA ALA A 739 3.17 14.53 -47.24
C ALA A 739 3.76 15.63 -46.32
N ARG A 740 3.86 15.38 -45.01
CA ARG A 740 4.50 16.28 -44.07
C ARG A 740 5.97 16.53 -44.40
N LYS A 741 6.73 15.48 -44.73
CA LYS A 741 8.11 15.58 -45.14
C LYS A 741 8.28 16.39 -46.43
N GLN A 742 7.39 16.22 -47.40
CA GLN A 742 7.39 16.97 -48.65
C GLN A 742 7.09 18.45 -48.40
N LEU A 743 6.11 18.76 -47.52
CA LEU A 743 5.83 20.14 -47.13
C LEU A 743 7.01 20.80 -46.43
N GLU A 744 7.73 20.08 -45.55
CA GLU A 744 8.96 20.56 -44.94
C GLU A 744 10.07 20.81 -45.97
N ALA A 745 10.25 19.95 -46.96
CA ALA A 745 11.23 20.09 -47.98
C ALA A 745 10.95 21.33 -48.85
N VAL A 746 9.69 21.55 -49.28
CA VAL A 746 9.26 22.73 -50.03
C VAL A 746 9.44 24.02 -49.21
N ALA A 747 9.11 23.96 -47.93
CA ALA A 747 9.30 25.10 -47.03
C ALA A 747 10.80 25.47 -46.88
N ASN A 748 11.68 24.45 -46.77
CA ASN A 748 13.13 24.65 -46.70
C ASN A 748 13.72 25.19 -48.00
N GLU A 749 13.21 24.70 -49.16
CA GLU A 749 13.64 25.21 -50.48
C GLU A 749 13.25 26.68 -50.67
N LYS A 750 12.00 27.03 -50.33
CA LYS A 750 11.54 28.44 -50.33
C LYS A 750 12.34 29.28 -49.38
N ALA A 751 12.67 28.79 -48.19
CA ALA A 751 13.48 29.52 -47.21
C ALA A 751 14.93 29.73 -47.74
N ALA A 752 15.51 28.75 -48.41
CA ALA A 752 16.85 28.84 -48.98
C ALA A 752 16.91 29.87 -50.12
N ALA A 753 15.94 29.82 -51.05
CA ALA A 753 15.82 30.80 -52.16
C ALA A 753 15.60 32.21 -51.65
N LEU A 754 14.77 32.37 -50.63
CA LEU A 754 14.51 33.68 -49.99
C LEU A 754 15.75 34.17 -49.25
N ALA A 755 16.45 33.33 -48.53
CA ALA A 755 17.69 33.71 -47.82
C ALA A 755 18.74 34.23 -48.79
N GLN A 756 18.93 33.57 -49.98
CA GLN A 756 19.84 34.06 -50.99
C GLN A 756 19.45 35.42 -51.54
N LYS A 757 18.19 35.63 -51.89
CA LYS A 757 17.67 36.91 -52.36
C LYS A 757 17.85 38.05 -51.35
N LEU A 758 17.61 37.75 -50.08
CA LEU A 758 17.76 38.72 -49.00
C LEU A 758 19.22 39.02 -48.67
N GLU A 759 20.11 38.08 -48.85
CA GLU A 759 21.56 38.26 -48.72
C GLU A 759 22.12 39.20 -49.83
N GLU A 760 21.69 39.00 -51.09
CA GLU A 760 22.05 39.82 -52.24
C GLU A 760 21.51 41.29 -52.12
N GLY A 761 20.35 41.45 -51.49
CA GLY A 761 19.72 42.74 -51.22
C GLY A 761 20.14 43.43 -49.93
N ALA A 762 21.13 42.92 -49.17
CA ALA A 762 21.57 43.53 -47.91
C ALA A 762 22.27 44.88 -48.12
N GLU A 763 21.83 45.91 -47.44
CA GLU A 763 22.39 47.26 -47.45
C GLU A 763 23.48 47.41 -46.40
N GLU A 764 24.51 48.17 -46.61
CA GLU A 764 25.52 48.46 -45.60
C GLU A 764 25.13 49.75 -44.83
N VAL A 765 24.87 49.57 -43.52
CA VAL A 765 24.48 50.63 -42.61
C VAL A 765 25.41 50.60 -41.38
N ASN A 766 26.13 51.66 -41.12
CA ASN A 766 27.10 51.79 -40.03
C ASN A 766 28.11 50.61 -39.93
N GLY A 767 28.52 50.09 -41.12
CA GLY A 767 29.48 48.96 -41.18
C GLY A 767 28.89 47.56 -40.91
N ILE A 768 27.57 47.43 -40.83
CA ILE A 768 26.82 46.17 -40.71
C ILE A 768 26.00 45.96 -41.96
N ARG A 769 26.02 44.80 -42.54
CA ARG A 769 25.10 44.40 -43.63
C ARG A 769 23.72 44.19 -43.02
N LEU A 770 22.73 44.96 -43.43
CA LEU A 770 21.38 44.93 -42.90
C LEU A 770 20.39 44.42 -43.94
N VAL A 771 19.60 43.41 -43.57
CA VAL A 771 18.41 42.97 -44.33
C VAL A 771 17.17 43.48 -43.63
N ARG A 772 16.32 44.20 -44.36
CA ARG A 772 14.99 44.61 -43.91
C ARG A 772 13.96 43.66 -44.48
N PHE A 773 13.07 43.13 -43.61
CA PHE A 773 12.01 42.20 -44.04
C PHE A 773 10.64 42.66 -43.53
N ASP A 774 9.75 43.06 -44.49
CA ASP A 774 8.41 43.60 -44.20
C ASP A 774 7.29 42.87 -44.94
N HIS A 775 7.60 41.75 -45.58
CA HIS A 775 6.63 41.02 -46.39
C HIS A 775 5.86 39.97 -45.57
N SER A 776 4.56 39.88 -45.79
CA SER A 776 3.71 38.84 -45.14
C SER A 776 4.19 37.46 -45.56
N MET A 777 4.56 36.65 -44.57
CA MET A 777 5.05 35.27 -44.74
C MET A 777 4.86 34.49 -43.46
N ASP A 778 4.74 33.14 -43.58
CA ASP A 778 4.68 32.26 -42.43
C ASP A 778 5.89 32.46 -41.51
N PRO A 779 5.69 32.78 -40.23
CA PRO A 779 6.78 33.00 -39.26
C PRO A 779 7.76 31.83 -39.18
N ALA A 780 7.32 30.58 -39.42
CA ALA A 780 8.21 29.41 -39.45
C ALA A 780 9.19 29.46 -40.61
N ILE A 781 8.75 29.92 -41.79
CA ILE A 781 9.63 30.10 -42.95
C ILE A 781 10.62 31.24 -42.70
N VAL A 782 10.14 32.38 -42.18
CA VAL A 782 11.01 33.52 -41.85
C VAL A 782 12.08 33.13 -40.82
N ARG A 783 11.71 32.33 -39.84
CA ARG A 783 12.66 31.79 -38.86
C ARG A 783 13.70 30.87 -39.51
N ASN A 784 13.31 30.03 -40.44
CA ASN A 784 14.25 29.16 -41.18
C ASN A 784 15.20 29.98 -42.02
N VAL A 785 14.69 31.03 -42.71
CA VAL A 785 15.52 32.01 -43.43
C VAL A 785 16.55 32.66 -42.53
N ALA A 786 16.14 33.15 -41.38
CA ALA A 786 17.01 33.76 -40.38
C ALA A 786 18.11 32.79 -39.91
N LEU A 787 17.76 31.52 -39.64
CA LEU A 787 18.73 30.51 -39.25
C LEU A 787 19.73 30.16 -40.35
N LEU A 788 19.29 30.15 -41.61
CA LEU A 788 20.18 29.94 -42.75
C LEU A 788 21.16 31.10 -42.92
N LEU A 789 20.69 32.34 -42.89
CA LEU A 789 21.52 33.56 -42.94
C LEU A 789 22.54 33.61 -41.81
N GLN A 790 22.10 33.31 -40.57
CA GLN A 790 22.97 33.29 -39.39
C GLN A 790 24.18 32.36 -39.53
N LYS A 791 23.98 31.20 -40.15
CA LYS A 791 25.03 30.19 -40.29
C LYS A 791 25.99 30.48 -41.45
N LYS A 792 25.48 31.09 -42.54
CA LYS A 792 26.22 31.22 -43.82
C LYS A 792 26.90 32.54 -43.99
N VAL A 793 26.38 33.64 -43.43
CA VAL A 793 26.81 34.98 -43.74
C VAL A 793 27.46 35.65 -42.53
N GLN A 794 28.54 36.40 -42.74
CA GLN A 794 29.19 37.19 -41.71
C GLN A 794 28.80 38.64 -41.81
N ASN A 795 28.88 39.32 -40.68
CA ASN A 795 28.57 40.75 -40.53
C ASN A 795 27.16 41.14 -41.04
N LEU A 796 26.16 40.27 -40.78
CA LEU A 796 24.80 40.43 -41.25
C LEU A 796 23.81 40.48 -40.10
N ALA A 797 22.91 41.50 -40.15
CA ALA A 797 21.72 41.56 -39.31
C ALA A 797 20.44 41.46 -40.19
N LEU A 798 19.43 40.72 -39.75
CA LEU A 798 18.10 40.70 -40.36
C LEU A 798 17.10 41.29 -39.36
N ALA A 799 16.49 42.39 -39.73
CA ALA A 799 15.42 43.07 -38.99
C ALA A 799 14.09 42.92 -39.75
N GLY A 800 13.15 42.15 -39.17
CA GLY A 800 11.87 41.87 -39.80
C GLY A 800 10.66 42.25 -38.96
N ALA A 801 9.68 42.89 -39.60
CA ALA A 801 8.37 43.17 -38.98
C ALA A 801 7.28 42.99 -40.05
N PHE A 802 6.39 42.04 -39.85
CA PHE A 802 5.40 41.62 -40.83
C PHE A 802 4.08 41.12 -40.20
N ALA A 803 3.00 41.23 -40.94
CA ALA A 803 1.72 40.66 -40.54
C ALA A 803 1.54 39.26 -41.15
N PHE A 804 1.11 38.28 -40.38
CA PHE A 804 0.72 37.00 -40.82
C PHE A 804 -0.54 36.51 -40.08
N ASP A 805 -1.52 36.08 -40.84
CA ASP A 805 -2.84 35.62 -40.31
C ASP A 805 -3.46 36.69 -39.36
N GLY A 806 -3.39 37.95 -39.76
CA GLY A 806 -3.94 39.08 -38.99
C GLY A 806 -3.19 39.39 -37.68
N LYS A 807 -1.99 38.83 -37.48
CA LYS A 807 -1.16 39.07 -36.27
C LYS A 807 0.18 39.69 -36.65
N PRO A 808 0.68 40.69 -35.90
CA PRO A 808 2.02 41.24 -36.09
C PRO A 808 3.09 40.30 -35.56
N ASN A 809 4.16 40.12 -36.31
CA ASN A 809 5.31 39.30 -36.00
C ASN A 809 6.60 40.09 -36.21
N LEU A 810 7.56 39.92 -35.32
CA LEU A 810 8.90 40.45 -35.44
C LEU A 810 9.93 39.34 -35.45
N VAL A 811 11.00 39.55 -36.17
CA VAL A 811 12.18 38.70 -36.18
C VAL A 811 13.45 39.60 -36.15
N LEU A 812 14.39 39.22 -35.31
CA LEU A 812 15.71 39.86 -35.29
C LEU A 812 16.78 38.78 -35.29
N MET A 813 17.69 38.80 -36.23
CA MET A 813 18.79 37.86 -36.31
C MET A 813 20.12 38.61 -36.46
N TYR A 814 21.12 38.08 -35.76
CA TYR A 814 22.52 38.48 -35.90
C TYR A 814 23.36 37.29 -36.33
N SER A 815 24.27 37.52 -37.28
CA SER A 815 25.28 36.53 -37.63
C SER A 815 26.19 36.20 -36.44
N ASN A 816 26.83 35.04 -36.45
CA ASN A 816 27.59 34.53 -35.31
C ASN A 816 28.75 35.46 -34.90
N ASP A 817 29.37 36.12 -35.85
CA ASP A 817 30.45 37.11 -35.58
C ASP A 817 29.94 38.39 -34.92
N LEU A 818 28.72 38.84 -35.23
CA LEU A 818 28.08 39.98 -34.53
C LEU A 818 27.68 39.58 -33.10
N VAL A 819 27.21 38.36 -32.88
CA VAL A 819 26.96 37.87 -31.54
C VAL A 819 28.25 37.81 -30.71
N ALA A 820 29.37 37.36 -31.33
CA ALA A 820 30.67 37.36 -30.68
C ALA A 820 31.19 38.79 -30.32
N LYS A 821 30.75 39.83 -31.09
CA LYS A 821 31.00 41.26 -30.80
C LYS A 821 30.04 41.85 -29.74
N GLY A 822 29.16 41.04 -29.15
CA GLY A 822 28.28 41.45 -28.05
C GLY A 822 26.85 41.79 -28.45
N LYS A 823 26.43 41.64 -29.71
CA LYS A 823 25.02 41.81 -30.12
C LYS A 823 24.14 40.69 -29.53
N ASN A 824 22.90 41.05 -29.15
CA ASN A 824 21.98 40.13 -28.52
C ASN A 824 20.51 40.34 -28.98
N ALA A 825 20.09 39.56 -29.93
CA ALA A 825 18.74 39.63 -30.53
C ALA A 825 17.63 39.45 -29.47
N GLY A 826 17.84 38.56 -28.49
CA GLY A 826 16.84 38.32 -27.42
C GLY A 826 16.63 39.53 -26.51
N LYS A 827 17.63 40.38 -26.33
CA LYS A 827 17.54 41.62 -25.59
C LYS A 827 16.92 42.73 -26.48
N ASP A 828 17.44 42.88 -27.69
CA ASP A 828 17.15 43.98 -28.59
C ASP A 828 15.71 43.91 -29.14
N ILE A 829 15.16 42.72 -29.42
CA ILE A 829 13.80 42.57 -29.95
C ILE A 829 12.73 43.05 -28.95
N ARG A 830 13.02 43.03 -27.65
CA ARG A 830 12.05 43.46 -26.62
C ARG A 830 11.71 44.93 -26.70
N GLU A 831 12.65 45.76 -27.16
CA GLU A 831 12.44 47.18 -27.39
C GLU A 831 11.43 47.40 -28.52
N ALA A 832 11.59 46.70 -29.63
CA ALA A 832 10.69 46.79 -30.76
C ALA A 832 9.32 46.17 -30.51
N ALA A 833 9.24 45.10 -29.70
CA ALA A 833 7.98 44.39 -29.38
C ALA A 833 6.97 45.32 -28.67
N LYS A 834 7.41 46.38 -27.99
CA LYS A 834 6.52 47.34 -27.33
C LYS A 834 5.62 48.07 -28.35
N PHE A 835 6.11 48.33 -29.56
CA PHE A 835 5.34 49.03 -30.63
C PHE A 835 4.20 48.22 -31.18
N ILE A 836 4.26 46.90 -31.10
CA ILE A 836 3.19 46.00 -31.53
C ILE A 836 2.33 45.48 -30.37
N GLN A 837 2.42 46.11 -29.19
CA GLN A 837 1.76 45.67 -27.94
C GLN A 837 2.00 44.18 -27.68
N GLY A 838 3.25 43.78 -27.83
CA GLY A 838 3.65 42.39 -27.83
C GLY A 838 4.77 42.06 -26.86
N GLY A 839 5.17 40.82 -26.88
CA GLY A 839 6.29 40.30 -26.13
C GLY A 839 7.10 39.33 -26.98
N GLY A 840 8.40 39.24 -26.68
CA GLY A 840 9.27 38.36 -27.41
C GLY A 840 10.57 38.04 -26.69
N GLY A 841 11.34 37.16 -27.28
CA GLY A 841 12.66 36.78 -26.78
C GLY A 841 13.27 35.70 -27.69
N GLY A 842 14.44 35.26 -27.29
CA GLY A 842 15.19 34.27 -28.06
C GLY A 842 16.63 34.16 -27.58
N GLN A 843 17.42 33.51 -28.39
CA GLN A 843 18.86 33.38 -28.20
C GLN A 843 19.59 34.67 -28.68
N PRO A 844 20.88 34.92 -28.29
CA PRO A 844 21.62 36.08 -28.75
C PRO A 844 21.68 36.22 -30.28
N GLY A 845 21.66 35.14 -31.04
CA GLY A 845 21.73 35.15 -32.49
C GLY A 845 20.38 35.22 -33.21
N LEU A 846 19.29 34.86 -32.58
CA LEU A 846 17.95 34.88 -33.19
C LEU A 846 16.86 35.04 -32.14
N ALA A 847 16.01 36.00 -32.34
CA ALA A 847 14.83 36.23 -31.49
C ALA A 847 13.60 36.56 -32.33
N THR A 848 12.42 36.23 -31.79
CA THR A 848 11.11 36.52 -32.38
C THR A 848 10.19 37.16 -31.36
N ALA A 849 9.23 37.95 -31.82
CA ALA A 849 8.20 38.54 -31.00
C ALA A 849 6.86 38.52 -31.74
N GLY A 850 5.77 38.39 -30.98
CA GLY A 850 4.42 38.54 -31.51
C GLY A 850 3.64 39.56 -30.68
N GLY A 851 2.63 40.19 -31.29
CA GLY A 851 1.82 41.22 -30.65
C GLY A 851 0.38 41.22 -31.06
N ARG A 852 -0.32 42.38 -30.78
CA ARG A 852 -1.74 42.54 -31.07
C ARG A 852 -1.99 43.76 -31.96
N ASP A 853 -1.01 44.68 -32.08
CA ASP A 853 -1.15 45.92 -32.79
C ASP A 853 -0.37 45.88 -34.12
N ILE A 854 -1.10 45.78 -35.24
CA ILE A 854 -0.54 45.70 -36.59
C ILE A 854 -0.05 47.08 -37.05
N GLU A 855 -0.72 48.15 -36.61
CA GLU A 855 -0.36 49.52 -37.02
C GLU A 855 1.02 49.91 -36.50
N GLY A 856 1.45 49.29 -35.40
CA GLY A 856 2.80 49.49 -34.85
C GLY A 856 3.94 48.85 -35.60
N LEU A 857 3.68 48.01 -36.63
CA LEU A 857 4.72 47.25 -37.35
C LEU A 857 5.82 48.12 -37.97
N GLN A 858 5.49 49.25 -38.56
CA GLN A 858 6.48 50.13 -39.18
C GLN A 858 7.41 50.76 -38.13
N ASN A 859 6.85 51.18 -36.99
CA ASN A 859 7.63 51.70 -35.87
C ASN A 859 8.51 50.62 -35.24
N ALA A 860 8.01 49.39 -35.13
CA ALA A 860 8.77 48.26 -34.66
C ALA A 860 9.95 47.93 -35.61
N LEU A 861 9.72 47.94 -36.94
CA LEU A 861 10.77 47.72 -37.92
C LEU A 861 11.87 48.81 -37.85
N ASN A 862 11.51 50.07 -37.74
CA ASN A 862 12.46 51.17 -37.58
C ASN A 862 13.29 50.99 -36.30
N LYS A 863 12.67 50.57 -35.19
CA LYS A 863 13.38 50.28 -33.93
C LYS A 863 14.30 49.08 -34.05
N LEU A 864 13.87 48.01 -34.74
CA LEU A 864 14.74 46.85 -35.01
C LEU A 864 15.95 47.26 -35.83
N VAL A 865 15.78 48.12 -36.86
CA VAL A 865 16.89 48.63 -37.65
C VAL A 865 17.84 49.47 -36.81
N GLU A 866 17.34 50.39 -36.01
CA GLU A 866 18.15 51.20 -35.09
C GLU A 866 19.00 50.33 -34.18
N VAL A 867 18.42 49.39 -33.44
CA VAL A 867 19.18 48.53 -32.50
C VAL A 867 20.12 47.56 -33.23
N ALA A 868 19.80 47.16 -34.44
CA ALA A 868 20.63 46.28 -35.23
C ALA A 868 21.92 46.97 -35.69
N THR A 869 21.82 48.26 -36.01
CA THR A 869 22.91 49.04 -36.60
C THR A 869 23.61 50.01 -35.62
N ALA A 870 23.11 50.13 -34.38
CA ALA A 870 23.78 50.79 -33.26
C ALA A 870 24.98 49.94 -32.76
#